data_e2c5bbc1423c33fd8bdf1cc8e16342cf
#
_entry.id   e2c5bbc1423c33fd8bdf1cc8e16342cf
#
_cell.length_a   1.000
_cell.length_b   1.000
_cell.length_c   1.000
_cell.angle_alpha   90.00
_cell.angle_beta   90.00
_cell.angle_gamma   90.00
#
_symmetry.space_group_name_H-M   'P 1'
#
loop_
_entity.id
_entity.type
_entity.pdbx_description
1 polymer ?
#
loop_
_entity_poly.entity_id
_entity_poly.type
_entity_poly.pdbx_seq_one_letter_code
_entity_poly.pdbx_strand_id
1 'polypeptide(L)'
;MKLKITALFCGLISFIHAQNKLSGTITNQEKKPLSGVSITISDLHKGTTTDENGMYSISNLPIGTNKITFSILGHTTQNKALIIQKGDNNLDLILAATAFQMDEVIVATAFHKLQSQNVMKVEHQSMKSLQQKGTATLIEGLATIPGVSQVSTGTSIGKPVIRGLSGNRVLVYSQGVRLENQQFGDEHGLGLNDAGVESVEVIKGPASLLYGSDALGGVLYFNPEKFAKANSFQGDFGQKLFSNTVGSNSTLGLKIASENWKYLVRGTYNIHSDYKITDGNRVTNTRYNEQDFKTAIGYSNAHLSSVFRYNFNQLDLGIPENGIGTQTTSNKTDYPKQGVFNHLLSLNSILFLKNSKLEIDLGFISNDRSEYTENTIANLHMKLKTFNYDLKYHLPKFGKIESIVGVQGMQQTNKNSGIEFLIPNAATTDFGVFGTTNYEWKTNVVQAGLRFDTRKISSEGHGIIGDEGSFEALNKNYTSANAALGYKTNLNENITLRLNVASGFRAPNLAELTSNGVHEGTNRYEIGNSNLKTEQNVQTDLNVEYKNSHFEFFANGFYNHINNYIYSAPSGIIIAQNDVFDYVQNDAKLYGGEFGIHFHPHPIDWLHFESSFETVTGQKQNGDYLPLIPANKWDNSIRAEFYVKKWLKEGFTTLNISNTFNQNKVGGFETNSNGYVLVNLGIGGNVQFGKTAFSFNLNGNNLTNKNYIAHLSRLKTDGIPNMGRTIILGINFNI
;
A
#
# COMPACT_ATOMS: atom_id res chain seq x y z
N MET A 1 -14.57 -12.95 48.63
CA MET A 1 -14.53 -12.31 47.29
C MET A 1 -13.99 -13.18 46.19
N LYS A 2 -13.07 -14.13 46.42
CA LYS A 2 -12.51 -15.03 45.39
C LYS A 2 -13.51 -16.08 44.81
N LEU A 3 -14.53 -16.50 45.56
CA LEU A 3 -15.48 -17.52 45.14
C LEU A 3 -16.59 -16.99 44.21
N LYS A 4 -16.87 -15.69 44.22
CA LYS A 4 -17.88 -15.05 43.34
C LYS A 4 -17.37 -14.73 41.94
N ILE A 5 -16.06 -14.62 41.75
CA ILE A 5 -15.43 -14.37 40.45
C ILE A 5 -15.34 -15.69 39.64
N THR A 6 -15.11 -16.81 40.30
CA THR A 6 -15.07 -18.14 39.67
C THR A 6 -16.43 -18.58 39.16
N ALA A 7 -17.50 -18.23 39.90
CA ALA A 7 -18.89 -18.56 39.47
C ALA A 7 -19.34 -17.69 38.27
N LEU A 8 -18.81 -16.45 38.12
CA LEU A 8 -19.11 -15.61 36.96
C LEU A 8 -18.37 -16.09 35.68
N PHE A 9 -17.21 -16.74 35.87
CA PHE A 9 -16.44 -17.31 34.75
C PHE A 9 -16.94 -18.68 34.29
N CYS A 10 -17.55 -19.45 35.17
CA CYS A 10 -18.18 -20.75 34.85
C CYS A 10 -19.58 -20.65 34.23
N GLY A 11 -20.30 -19.55 34.42
CA GLY A 11 -21.62 -19.30 33.84
C GLY A 11 -21.63 -18.93 32.35
N LEU A 12 -20.47 -18.77 31.71
CA LEU A 12 -20.35 -18.42 30.30
C LEU A 12 -20.12 -19.61 29.33
N ILE A 13 -20.15 -20.82 29.84
CA ILE A 13 -19.90 -22.02 29.03
C ILE A 13 -21.13 -22.92 29.05
N SER A 14 -22.17 -22.64 28.29
CA SER A 14 -23.11 -23.63 27.75
C SER A 14 -24.20 -22.99 26.87
N PHE A 15 -23.81 -22.33 25.79
CA PHE A 15 -24.75 -22.22 24.67
C PHE A 15 -24.27 -23.16 23.56
N ILE A 16 -24.80 -24.36 23.54
CA ILE A 16 -24.79 -25.24 22.34
C ILE A 16 -25.69 -24.54 21.32
N HIS A 17 -25.14 -23.57 20.60
CA HIS A 17 -25.84 -23.03 19.44
C HIS A 17 -25.66 -24.01 18.28
N ALA A 18 -26.77 -24.39 17.64
CA ALA A 18 -26.74 -25.06 16.35
C ALA A 18 -25.83 -24.26 15.42
N GLN A 19 -24.71 -24.85 15.02
CA GLN A 19 -23.72 -24.19 14.19
C GLN A 19 -24.25 -24.09 12.76
N ASN A 20 -24.39 -22.88 12.22
CA ASN A 20 -24.72 -22.70 10.82
C ASN A 20 -23.54 -23.14 9.98
N LYS A 21 -23.76 -24.10 9.10
CA LYS A 21 -22.73 -24.73 8.27
C LYS A 21 -23.06 -24.54 6.80
N LEU A 22 -22.03 -24.27 5.99
CA LEU A 22 -22.10 -24.34 4.54
C LEU A 22 -21.23 -25.49 4.05
N SER A 23 -21.76 -26.33 3.18
CA SER A 23 -21.03 -27.41 2.51
C SER A 23 -21.43 -27.48 1.04
N GLY A 24 -20.70 -28.26 0.26
CA GLY A 24 -20.98 -28.47 -1.16
C GLY A 24 -19.80 -29.06 -1.90
N THR A 25 -19.97 -29.22 -3.21
CA THR A 25 -18.97 -29.78 -4.12
C THR A 25 -18.60 -28.76 -5.21
N ILE A 26 -17.32 -28.68 -5.52
CA ILE A 26 -16.81 -27.79 -6.58
C ILE A 26 -16.22 -28.65 -7.70
N THR A 27 -16.69 -28.39 -8.93
CA THR A 27 -16.25 -29.11 -10.13
C THR A 27 -15.82 -28.13 -11.22
N ASN A 28 -15.12 -28.66 -12.23
CA ASN A 28 -14.88 -27.94 -13.47
C ASN A 28 -16.07 -28.09 -14.44
N GLN A 29 -15.98 -27.48 -15.62
CA GLN A 29 -17.01 -27.56 -16.67
C GLN A 29 -17.27 -28.99 -17.19
N GLU A 30 -16.29 -29.90 -17.07
CA GLU A 30 -16.41 -31.31 -17.40
C GLU A 30 -17.00 -32.16 -16.24
N LYS A 31 -17.47 -31.51 -15.17
CA LYS A 31 -17.99 -32.14 -13.94
C LYS A 31 -16.95 -32.97 -13.16
N LYS A 32 -15.65 -32.75 -13.41
CA LYS A 32 -14.58 -33.37 -12.61
C LYS A 32 -14.39 -32.57 -11.32
N PRO A 33 -14.23 -33.23 -10.15
CA PRO A 33 -14.00 -32.56 -8.89
C PRO A 33 -12.70 -31.74 -8.91
N LEU A 34 -12.75 -30.54 -8.32
CA LEU A 34 -11.60 -29.67 -8.18
C LEU A 34 -11.09 -29.72 -6.73
N SER A 35 -9.95 -30.35 -6.52
CA SER A 35 -9.25 -30.38 -5.23
C SER A 35 -8.44 -29.13 -5.01
N GLY A 36 -8.39 -28.63 -3.76
CA GLY A 36 -7.56 -27.49 -3.39
C GLY A 36 -8.19 -26.13 -3.70
N VAL A 37 -9.46 -26.06 -4.12
CA VAL A 37 -10.16 -24.78 -4.25
C VAL A 37 -10.23 -24.09 -2.90
N SER A 38 -9.77 -22.85 -2.81
CA SER A 38 -9.86 -22.02 -1.61
C SER A 38 -11.26 -21.42 -1.50
N ILE A 39 -11.92 -21.65 -0.38
CA ILE A 39 -13.21 -21.06 -0.01
C ILE A 39 -12.94 -20.09 1.14
N THR A 40 -13.16 -18.79 0.93
CA THR A 40 -12.86 -17.76 1.92
C THR A 40 -14.05 -16.85 2.20
N ILE A 41 -14.19 -16.47 3.47
CA ILE A 41 -15.15 -15.47 3.94
C ILE A 41 -14.32 -14.37 4.61
N SER A 42 -14.02 -13.31 3.86
CA SER A 42 -13.08 -12.26 4.28
C SER A 42 -13.53 -11.59 5.58
N ASP A 43 -14.79 -11.27 5.73
CA ASP A 43 -15.36 -10.63 6.93
C ASP A 43 -15.16 -11.46 8.22
N LEU A 44 -14.98 -12.79 8.09
CA LEU A 44 -14.75 -13.69 9.23
C LEU A 44 -13.28 -14.07 9.40
N HIS A 45 -12.41 -13.68 8.47
CA HIS A 45 -11.05 -14.21 8.37
C HIS A 45 -11.04 -15.75 8.43
N LYS A 46 -12.06 -16.39 7.84
CA LYS A 46 -12.23 -17.85 7.79
C LYS A 46 -12.06 -18.36 6.37
N GLY A 47 -11.55 -19.58 6.27
CA GLY A 47 -11.48 -20.29 5.00
C GLY A 47 -11.31 -21.78 5.19
N THR A 48 -11.63 -22.51 4.13
CA THR A 48 -11.41 -23.96 3.99
C THR A 48 -10.92 -24.24 2.57
N THR A 49 -10.60 -25.49 2.27
CA THR A 49 -10.26 -25.93 0.91
C THR A 49 -11.03 -27.19 0.57
N THR A 50 -11.31 -27.41 -0.72
CA THR A 50 -11.88 -28.67 -1.17
C THR A 50 -10.88 -29.82 -1.01
N ASP A 51 -11.40 -31.00 -0.67
CA ASP A 51 -10.68 -32.28 -0.64
C ASP A 51 -10.47 -32.86 -2.06
N GLU A 52 -9.95 -34.09 -2.15
CA GLU A 52 -9.72 -34.79 -3.42
C GLU A 52 -11.01 -35.05 -4.22
N ASN A 53 -12.16 -35.10 -3.55
CA ASN A 53 -13.49 -35.27 -4.16
C ASN A 53 -14.17 -33.94 -4.49
N GLY A 54 -13.46 -32.80 -4.34
CA GLY A 54 -14.01 -31.47 -4.54
C GLY A 54 -14.98 -31.03 -3.44
N MET A 55 -15.10 -31.75 -2.33
CA MET A 55 -16.01 -31.43 -1.24
C MET A 55 -15.41 -30.42 -0.27
N TYR A 56 -16.24 -29.51 0.25
CA TYR A 56 -15.84 -28.53 1.27
C TYR A 56 -16.88 -28.39 2.37
N SER A 57 -16.45 -27.89 3.52
CA SER A 57 -17.29 -27.57 4.66
C SER A 57 -16.72 -26.42 5.47
N ILE A 58 -17.56 -25.47 5.90
CA ILE A 58 -17.23 -24.36 6.77
C ILE A 58 -18.35 -24.10 7.76
N SER A 59 -18.03 -23.99 9.06
CA SER A 59 -18.97 -23.91 10.17
C SER A 59 -18.95 -22.53 10.83
N ASN A 60 -19.90 -22.29 11.76
CA ASN A 60 -20.00 -21.05 12.55
C ASN A 60 -20.15 -19.81 11.69
N LEU A 61 -21.08 -19.85 10.73
CA LEU A 61 -21.38 -18.73 9.85
C LEU A 61 -22.49 -17.85 10.44
N PRO A 62 -22.41 -16.51 10.26
CA PRO A 62 -23.50 -15.59 10.58
C PRO A 62 -24.75 -15.90 9.75
N ILE A 63 -25.93 -15.80 10.38
CA ILE A 63 -27.21 -15.84 9.65
C ILE A 63 -27.33 -14.53 8.83
N GLY A 64 -27.83 -14.64 7.59
CA GLY A 64 -28.00 -13.53 6.67
C GLY A 64 -27.01 -13.58 5.52
N THR A 65 -26.83 -12.47 4.82
CA THR A 65 -26.00 -12.42 3.61
C THR A 65 -24.51 -12.45 3.95
N ASN A 66 -23.81 -13.49 3.49
CA ASN A 66 -22.36 -13.63 3.57
C ASN A 66 -21.75 -13.62 2.17
N LYS A 67 -20.66 -12.91 1.98
CA LYS A 67 -19.86 -12.92 0.74
C LYS A 67 -18.79 -14.00 0.84
N ILE A 68 -18.87 -14.98 -0.05
CA ILE A 68 -18.01 -16.16 -0.06
C ILE A 68 -17.27 -16.20 -1.39
N THR A 69 -15.95 -16.24 -1.33
CA THR A 69 -15.07 -16.29 -2.50
C THR A 69 -14.55 -17.70 -2.70
N PHE A 70 -14.65 -18.19 -3.92
CA PHE A 70 -14.18 -19.50 -4.38
C PHE A 70 -13.10 -19.28 -5.42
N SER A 71 -11.86 -19.73 -5.16
CA SER A 71 -10.72 -19.46 -6.03
C SER A 71 -9.73 -20.61 -6.07
N ILE A 72 -9.18 -20.87 -7.24
CA ILE A 72 -8.05 -21.77 -7.49
C ILE A 72 -7.31 -21.31 -8.72
N LEU A 73 -6.00 -21.47 -8.73
CA LEU A 73 -5.15 -21.12 -9.89
C LEU A 73 -5.62 -21.84 -11.16
N GLY A 74 -5.67 -21.13 -12.26
CA GLY A 74 -6.13 -21.66 -13.54
C GLY A 74 -7.65 -21.74 -13.74
N HIS A 75 -8.42 -21.17 -12.80
CA HIS A 75 -9.89 -21.10 -12.89
C HIS A 75 -10.41 -19.71 -12.50
N THR A 76 -11.58 -19.36 -13.05
CA THR A 76 -12.23 -18.07 -12.75
C THR A 76 -12.68 -18.02 -11.28
N THR A 77 -12.27 -16.96 -10.58
CA THR A 77 -12.74 -16.70 -9.21
C THR A 77 -14.24 -16.36 -9.21
N GLN A 78 -14.99 -16.95 -8.29
CA GLN A 78 -16.39 -16.58 -8.06
C GLN A 78 -16.58 -16.01 -6.66
N ASN A 79 -17.27 -14.87 -6.58
CA ASN A 79 -17.71 -14.26 -5.32
C ASN A 79 -19.24 -14.33 -5.26
N LYS A 80 -19.78 -15.08 -4.30
CA LYS A 80 -21.21 -15.31 -4.12
C LYS A 80 -21.71 -14.67 -2.84
N ALA A 81 -22.73 -13.83 -2.95
CA ALA A 81 -23.51 -13.37 -1.80
C ALA A 81 -24.58 -14.42 -1.51
N LEU A 82 -24.37 -15.22 -0.47
CA LEU A 82 -25.26 -16.30 -0.07
C LEU A 82 -25.99 -15.93 1.23
N ILE A 83 -27.31 -16.15 1.28
CA ILE A 83 -28.09 -15.98 2.49
C ILE A 83 -28.00 -17.29 3.32
N ILE A 84 -27.18 -17.24 4.37
CA ILE A 84 -27.05 -18.36 5.31
C ILE A 84 -28.28 -18.43 6.23
N GLN A 85 -28.92 -19.58 6.25
CA GLN A 85 -29.99 -19.91 7.13
C GLN A 85 -29.51 -20.68 8.37
N LYS A 86 -30.33 -20.80 9.38
CA LYS A 86 -30.03 -21.61 10.57
C LYS A 86 -29.90 -23.08 10.18
N GLY A 87 -28.81 -23.72 10.61
CA GLY A 87 -28.52 -25.13 10.33
C GLY A 87 -27.65 -25.32 9.08
N ASP A 88 -27.85 -26.39 8.35
CA ASP A 88 -27.06 -26.78 7.18
C ASP A 88 -27.53 -26.05 5.93
N ASN A 89 -26.54 -25.49 5.20
CA ASN A 89 -26.69 -24.84 3.91
C ASN A 89 -25.84 -25.59 2.89
N ASN A 90 -26.29 -25.68 1.65
CA ASN A 90 -25.55 -26.35 0.57
C ASN A 90 -25.37 -25.43 -0.63
N LEU A 91 -24.19 -25.47 -1.23
CA LEU A 91 -23.86 -24.75 -2.47
C LEU A 91 -22.84 -25.51 -3.30
N ASP A 92 -23.29 -26.07 -4.41
CA ASP A 92 -22.42 -26.66 -5.41
C ASP A 92 -22.08 -25.64 -6.49
N LEU A 93 -20.82 -25.65 -6.95
CA LEU A 93 -20.32 -24.67 -7.93
C LEU A 93 -19.50 -25.32 -9.03
N ILE A 94 -19.57 -24.70 -10.22
CA ILE A 94 -18.71 -25.03 -11.36
C ILE A 94 -17.78 -23.84 -11.59
N LEU A 95 -16.45 -24.07 -11.59
CA LEU A 95 -15.45 -23.08 -11.94
C LEU A 95 -14.95 -23.32 -13.36
N ALA A 96 -15.02 -22.29 -14.20
CA ALA A 96 -14.48 -22.33 -15.56
C ALA A 96 -12.96 -22.17 -15.54
N ALA A 97 -12.25 -22.86 -16.42
CA ALA A 97 -10.83 -22.69 -16.61
C ALA A 97 -10.51 -21.29 -17.18
N THR A 98 -9.39 -20.72 -16.75
CA THR A 98 -8.83 -19.45 -17.25
C THR A 98 -7.31 -19.46 -17.17
N ALA A 99 -6.64 -18.88 -18.16
CA ALA A 99 -5.19 -18.71 -18.16
C ALA A 99 -4.71 -17.45 -17.41
N PHE A 100 -5.61 -16.54 -17.05
CA PHE A 100 -5.28 -15.28 -16.35
C PHE A 100 -5.20 -15.42 -14.84
N GLN A 101 -4.59 -14.40 -14.22
CA GLN A 101 -4.58 -14.28 -12.76
C GLN A 101 -6.01 -14.28 -12.21
N MET A 102 -6.15 -14.80 -11.00
CA MET A 102 -7.41 -14.81 -10.29
C MET A 102 -7.92 -13.38 -10.08
N ASP A 103 -9.23 -13.18 -10.30
CA ASP A 103 -9.90 -11.95 -9.93
C ASP A 103 -10.00 -11.85 -8.40
N GLU A 104 -9.39 -10.82 -7.82
CA GLU A 104 -9.22 -10.69 -6.38
C GLU A 104 -10.32 -9.84 -5.77
N VAL A 105 -10.66 -10.11 -4.52
CA VAL A 105 -11.55 -9.25 -3.72
C VAL A 105 -10.77 -8.02 -3.28
N ILE A 106 -11.27 -6.85 -3.63
CA ILE A 106 -10.69 -5.56 -3.25
C ILE A 106 -11.24 -5.13 -1.90
N VAL A 107 -10.36 -5.01 -0.91
CA VAL A 107 -10.68 -4.59 0.46
C VAL A 107 -10.70 -3.08 0.60
N ALA A 108 -9.87 -2.37 -0.16
CA ALA A 108 -9.78 -0.91 -0.15
C ALA A 108 -11.03 -0.19 -0.73
N THR A 109 -12.06 -0.91 -1.19
CA THR A 109 -13.31 -0.31 -1.66
C THR A 109 -14.45 -0.56 -0.68
N ALA A 110 -15.45 0.32 -0.69
CA ALA A 110 -16.53 0.30 0.30
C ALA A 110 -17.28 -1.04 0.41
N PHE A 111 -17.44 -1.75 -0.71
CA PHE A 111 -18.32 -2.91 -0.77
C PHE A 111 -17.59 -4.27 -0.83
N HIS A 112 -16.26 -4.30 -0.74
CA HIS A 112 -15.44 -5.51 -0.79
C HIS A 112 -15.88 -6.47 -1.91
N LYS A 113 -15.81 -6.02 -3.15
CA LYS A 113 -16.18 -6.78 -4.36
C LYS A 113 -14.95 -7.27 -5.10
N LEU A 114 -15.12 -8.23 -6.01
CA LEU A 114 -14.08 -8.58 -6.98
C LEU A 114 -13.68 -7.36 -7.80
N GLN A 115 -12.42 -7.27 -8.22
CA GLN A 115 -11.93 -6.17 -9.06
C GLN A 115 -12.81 -5.96 -10.30
N SER A 116 -13.21 -7.04 -10.96
CA SER A 116 -14.11 -7.00 -12.11
C SER A 116 -15.50 -6.41 -11.82
N GLN A 117 -15.94 -6.41 -10.57
CA GLN A 117 -17.25 -5.90 -10.13
C GLN A 117 -17.20 -4.45 -9.62
N ASN A 118 -16.01 -3.88 -9.37
CA ASN A 118 -15.87 -2.53 -8.87
C ASN A 118 -16.09 -1.48 -9.96
N VAL A 119 -16.63 -0.32 -9.58
CA VAL A 119 -16.83 0.83 -10.48
C VAL A 119 -15.53 1.56 -10.80
N MET A 120 -14.54 1.52 -9.89
CA MET A 120 -13.19 2.05 -10.13
C MET A 120 -12.21 0.91 -10.35
N LYS A 121 -11.19 1.16 -11.17
CA LYS A 121 -10.07 0.24 -11.29
C LYS A 121 -9.14 0.42 -10.08
N VAL A 122 -8.94 -0.66 -9.32
CA VAL A 122 -7.97 -0.75 -8.24
C VAL A 122 -6.90 -1.74 -8.66
N GLU A 123 -5.64 -1.35 -8.63
CA GLU A 123 -4.56 -2.30 -8.91
C GLU A 123 -4.30 -3.15 -7.66
N HIS A 124 -4.39 -4.44 -7.81
CA HIS A 124 -4.05 -5.40 -6.76
C HIS A 124 -2.77 -6.15 -7.12
N GLN A 125 -1.81 -6.16 -6.19
CA GLN A 125 -0.58 -6.93 -6.34
C GLN A 125 -0.32 -7.76 -5.08
N SER A 126 -0.19 -9.08 -5.25
CA SER A 126 0.24 -9.94 -4.15
C SER A 126 1.69 -9.68 -3.79
N MET A 127 2.04 -9.80 -2.51
CA MET A 127 3.43 -9.64 -2.09
C MET A 127 4.35 -10.71 -2.71
N LYS A 128 3.82 -11.92 -2.94
CA LYS A 128 4.53 -12.98 -3.68
C LYS A 128 4.93 -12.51 -5.09
N SER A 129 4.02 -11.88 -5.83
CA SER A 129 4.29 -11.33 -7.17
C SER A 129 5.36 -10.23 -7.14
N LEU A 130 5.27 -9.29 -6.19
CA LEU A 130 6.26 -8.22 -6.04
C LEU A 130 7.65 -8.78 -5.69
N GLN A 131 7.73 -9.75 -4.79
CA GLN A 131 8.97 -10.40 -4.41
C GLN A 131 9.62 -11.19 -5.56
N GLN A 132 8.83 -11.78 -6.47
CA GLN A 132 9.33 -12.45 -7.67
C GLN A 132 10.02 -11.49 -8.65
N LYS A 133 9.69 -10.19 -8.61
CA LYS A 133 10.37 -9.14 -9.39
C LYS A 133 11.75 -8.77 -8.83
N GLY A 134 12.09 -9.24 -7.61
CA GLY A 134 13.42 -9.10 -7.04
C GLY A 134 13.79 -7.68 -6.66
N THR A 135 12.85 -6.86 -6.21
CA THR A 135 13.14 -5.50 -5.75
C THR A 135 13.76 -5.51 -4.36
N ALA A 136 14.65 -4.56 -4.08
CA ALA A 136 15.36 -4.48 -2.80
C ALA A 136 14.44 -3.97 -1.68
N THR A 137 13.53 -3.07 -2.00
CA THR A 137 12.61 -2.46 -1.04
C THR A 137 11.14 -2.60 -1.48
N LEU A 138 10.23 -2.46 -0.53
CA LEU A 138 8.79 -2.46 -0.80
C LEU A 138 8.40 -1.39 -1.81
N ILE A 139 8.93 -0.17 -1.67
CA ILE A 139 8.61 0.96 -2.55
C ILE A 139 9.10 0.74 -3.98
N GLU A 140 10.29 0.17 -4.17
CA GLU A 140 10.75 -0.23 -5.52
C GLU A 140 9.80 -1.25 -6.15
N GLY A 141 9.29 -2.20 -5.35
CA GLY A 141 8.28 -3.14 -5.80
C GLY A 141 7.00 -2.45 -6.26
N LEU A 142 6.51 -1.49 -5.49
CA LEU A 142 5.32 -0.71 -5.84
C LEU A 142 5.51 0.14 -7.10
N ALA A 143 6.71 0.69 -7.33
CA ALA A 143 7.04 1.47 -8.52
C ALA A 143 7.09 0.64 -9.83
N THR A 144 6.85 -0.69 -9.74
CA THR A 144 6.61 -1.54 -10.91
C THR A 144 5.14 -1.58 -11.34
N ILE A 145 4.23 -1.00 -10.55
CA ILE A 145 2.80 -0.89 -10.87
C ILE A 145 2.61 0.32 -11.78
N PRO A 146 1.95 0.20 -12.95
CA PRO A 146 1.72 1.33 -13.85
C PRO A 146 1.03 2.50 -13.12
N GLY A 147 1.52 3.73 -13.32
CA GLY A 147 1.01 4.94 -12.66
C GLY A 147 1.53 5.13 -11.22
N VAL A 148 2.43 4.27 -10.75
CA VAL A 148 3.11 4.40 -9.45
C VAL A 148 4.61 4.58 -9.69
N SER A 149 5.18 5.60 -9.08
CA SER A 149 6.62 5.90 -9.08
C SER A 149 7.08 6.09 -7.64
N GLN A 150 8.37 6.41 -7.44
CA GLN A 150 8.90 6.72 -6.11
C GLN A 150 9.80 7.97 -6.14
N VAL A 151 9.69 8.80 -5.11
CA VAL A 151 10.77 9.71 -4.69
C VAL A 151 11.69 8.93 -3.77
N SER A 152 13.00 9.01 -3.95
CA SER A 152 13.95 8.25 -3.13
C SER A 152 15.19 9.03 -2.78
N THR A 153 15.70 8.79 -1.55
CA THR A 153 17.01 9.27 -1.08
C THR A 153 17.81 8.03 -0.67
N GLY A 154 18.65 7.55 -1.59
CA GLY A 154 19.32 6.26 -1.40
C GLY A 154 18.38 5.06 -1.49
N THR A 155 18.65 4.00 -0.70
CA THR A 155 17.90 2.73 -0.71
C THR A 155 16.87 2.61 0.40
N SER A 156 17.09 3.28 1.54
CA SER A 156 16.26 3.15 2.75
C SER A 156 15.09 4.13 2.80
N ILE A 157 15.21 5.25 2.09
CA ILE A 157 14.20 6.31 2.07
C ILE A 157 13.49 6.29 0.72
N GLY A 158 12.20 5.99 0.73
CA GLY A 158 11.38 6.01 -0.47
C GLY A 158 9.92 6.33 -0.14
N LYS A 159 9.32 7.18 -0.96
CA LYS A 159 7.90 7.53 -0.89
C LYS A 159 7.18 7.24 -2.19
N PRO A 160 5.94 6.76 -2.12
CA PRO A 160 5.13 6.51 -3.31
C PRO A 160 4.70 7.82 -3.97
N VAL A 161 4.69 7.80 -5.30
CA VAL A 161 4.12 8.83 -6.16
C VAL A 161 3.05 8.18 -7.02
N ILE A 162 1.81 8.65 -6.95
CA ILE A 162 0.70 8.15 -7.76
C ILE A 162 0.33 9.22 -8.76
N ARG A 163 0.51 8.96 -10.07
CA ARG A 163 0.18 9.89 -11.16
C ARG A 163 0.74 11.31 -10.95
N GLY A 164 1.98 11.40 -10.44
CA GLY A 164 2.67 12.66 -10.18
C GLY A 164 2.31 13.33 -8.85
N LEU A 165 1.49 12.73 -8.01
CA LEU A 165 1.16 13.23 -6.68
C LEU A 165 1.87 12.40 -5.61
N SER A 166 2.53 13.06 -4.65
CA SER A 166 3.34 12.47 -3.58
C SER A 166 3.04 13.10 -2.21
N GLY A 167 3.76 12.63 -1.20
CA GLY A 167 3.70 13.15 0.16
C GLY A 167 2.29 13.03 0.73
N ASN A 168 1.80 14.10 1.34
CA ASN A 168 0.48 14.13 1.99
C ASN A 168 -0.73 14.08 1.02
N ARG A 169 -0.51 13.88 -0.28
CA ARG A 169 -1.58 13.65 -1.27
C ARG A 169 -1.84 12.17 -1.53
N VAL A 170 -0.96 11.30 -1.04
CA VAL A 170 -1.10 9.84 -1.15
C VAL A 170 -1.19 9.25 0.25
N LEU A 171 -2.33 8.65 0.56
CA LEU A 171 -2.53 8.00 1.84
C LEU A 171 -1.97 6.57 1.81
N VAL A 172 -1.43 6.18 2.95
CA VAL A 172 -0.97 4.81 3.19
C VAL A 172 -1.77 4.21 4.33
N TYR A 173 -2.37 3.06 4.08
CA TYR A 173 -3.08 2.27 5.07
C TYR A 173 -2.37 0.94 5.30
N SER A 174 -2.25 0.56 6.54
CA SER A 174 -1.80 -0.78 6.94
C SER A 174 -2.78 -1.36 7.94
N GLN A 175 -3.24 -2.59 7.71
CA GLN A 175 -4.19 -3.31 8.58
C GLN A 175 -5.44 -2.47 8.98
N GLY A 176 -5.96 -1.67 8.06
CA GLY A 176 -7.14 -0.82 8.25
C GLY A 176 -6.85 0.52 8.94
N VAL A 177 -5.60 0.83 9.29
CA VAL A 177 -5.20 2.06 9.97
C VAL A 177 -4.41 2.96 9.03
N ARG A 178 -4.76 4.23 9.00
CA ARG A 178 -4.03 5.27 8.28
C ARG A 178 -2.68 5.53 8.94
N LEU A 179 -1.59 5.44 8.16
CA LEU A 179 -0.23 5.77 8.61
C LEU A 179 0.04 7.26 8.41
N GLU A 180 0.40 7.95 9.50
CA GLU A 180 0.60 9.40 9.53
C GLU A 180 2.06 9.83 9.62
N ASN A 181 2.99 8.94 9.32
CA ASN A 181 4.43 9.22 9.41
C ASN A 181 5.00 9.95 8.18
N GLN A 182 4.18 10.34 7.20
CA GLN A 182 4.64 10.93 5.93
C GLN A 182 4.57 12.46 5.87
N GLN A 183 4.02 13.13 6.86
CA GLN A 183 3.77 14.58 6.81
C GLN A 183 5.03 15.46 6.95
N PHE A 184 6.20 14.87 7.18
CA PHE A 184 7.43 15.60 7.44
C PHE A 184 8.38 15.68 6.24
N GLY A 185 7.88 15.76 5.03
CA GLY A 185 8.72 15.93 3.85
C GLY A 185 8.99 14.63 3.06
N ASP A 186 9.70 14.75 1.96
CA ASP A 186 10.01 13.62 1.04
C ASP A 186 11.22 12.79 1.50
N GLU A 187 11.92 13.23 2.53
CA GLU A 187 13.15 12.67 3.08
C GLU A 187 12.90 11.54 4.08
N HIS A 188 11.66 11.24 4.35
CA HIS A 188 11.27 10.22 5.32
C HIS A 188 10.64 9.01 4.64
N GLY A 189 11.16 7.83 4.91
CA GLY A 189 10.68 6.58 4.34
C GLY A 189 9.27 6.22 4.79
N LEU A 190 8.71 5.18 4.13
CA LEU A 190 7.35 4.71 4.38
C LEU A 190 7.14 4.18 5.81
N GLY A 191 8.21 3.70 6.47
CA GLY A 191 8.14 3.08 7.81
C GLY A 191 7.32 1.79 7.84
N LEU A 192 7.35 1.04 6.74
CA LEU A 192 6.65 -0.23 6.56
C LEU A 192 7.51 -1.21 5.77
N ASN A 193 7.66 -2.41 6.30
CA ASN A 193 8.37 -3.53 5.68
C ASN A 193 7.39 -4.47 4.96
N ASP A 194 7.87 -5.20 3.93
CA ASP A 194 7.10 -6.16 3.13
C ASP A 194 6.71 -7.44 3.90
N ALA A 195 7.43 -7.78 4.96
CA ALA A 195 7.13 -8.96 5.77
C ALA A 195 5.80 -8.83 6.51
N GLY A 196 4.99 -9.90 6.45
CA GLY A 196 3.65 -9.90 7.06
C GLY A 196 2.63 -9.03 6.33
N VAL A 197 2.89 -8.69 5.08
CA VAL A 197 1.93 -8.12 4.12
C VAL A 197 1.53 -9.21 3.13
N GLU A 198 0.24 -9.36 2.88
CA GLU A 198 -0.30 -10.32 1.90
C GLU A 198 -0.32 -9.72 0.50
N SER A 199 -0.82 -8.49 0.40
CA SER A 199 -1.00 -7.78 -0.86
C SER A 199 -1.07 -6.28 -0.65
N VAL A 200 -0.88 -5.54 -1.72
CA VAL A 200 -1.15 -4.10 -1.79
C VAL A 200 -2.24 -3.83 -2.80
N GLU A 201 -3.14 -2.94 -2.45
CA GLU A 201 -4.16 -2.39 -3.32
C GLU A 201 -3.88 -0.92 -3.54
N VAL A 202 -3.90 -0.48 -4.81
CA VAL A 202 -3.60 0.90 -5.20
C VAL A 202 -4.83 1.53 -5.83
N ILE A 203 -5.41 2.49 -5.13
CA ILE A 203 -6.45 3.38 -5.67
C ILE A 203 -5.75 4.59 -6.27
N LYS A 204 -5.97 4.86 -7.56
CA LYS A 204 -5.37 5.99 -8.27
C LYS A 204 -6.41 7.08 -8.47
N GLY A 205 -6.14 8.27 -7.94
CA GLY A 205 -7.06 9.41 -7.96
C GLY A 205 -7.83 9.60 -6.65
N PRO A 206 -8.76 10.57 -6.59
CA PRO A 206 -9.42 10.98 -5.36
C PRO A 206 -10.19 9.84 -4.70
N ALA A 207 -9.79 9.50 -3.50
CA ALA A 207 -10.44 8.50 -2.65
C ALA A 207 -11.00 9.11 -1.35
N SER A 208 -11.11 10.45 -1.30
CA SER A 208 -11.53 11.17 -0.10
C SER A 208 -12.91 10.79 0.40
N LEU A 209 -13.79 10.27 -0.45
CA LEU A 209 -15.10 9.74 -0.03
C LEU A 209 -14.98 8.70 1.10
N LEU A 210 -14.03 7.76 0.99
CA LEU A 210 -13.85 6.68 1.96
C LEU A 210 -12.76 6.97 2.98
N TYR A 211 -11.75 7.76 2.61
CA TYR A 211 -10.51 7.91 3.37
C TYR A 211 -10.31 9.30 3.97
N GLY A 212 -11.19 10.26 3.64
CA GLY A 212 -11.15 11.61 4.17
C GLY A 212 -10.09 12.50 3.57
N SER A 213 -9.61 13.46 4.37
CA SER A 213 -8.57 14.40 3.97
C SER A 213 -7.31 13.68 3.52
N ASP A 214 -6.62 14.29 2.55
CA ASP A 214 -5.30 13.88 2.04
C ASP A 214 -5.32 12.69 1.05
N ALA A 215 -6.49 12.08 0.78
CA ALA A 215 -6.66 11.07 -0.28
C ALA A 215 -6.90 11.71 -1.66
N LEU A 216 -6.12 12.74 -2.00
CA LEU A 216 -6.29 13.55 -3.22
C LEU A 216 -5.68 12.87 -4.45
N GLY A 217 -4.52 12.24 -4.29
CA GLY A 217 -3.78 11.54 -5.33
C GLY A 217 -4.06 10.04 -5.38
N GLY A 218 -4.47 9.46 -4.27
CA GLY A 218 -4.79 8.04 -4.17
C GLY A 218 -4.49 7.42 -2.80
N VAL A 219 -4.64 6.11 -2.75
CA VAL A 219 -4.43 5.31 -1.53
C VAL A 219 -3.62 4.07 -1.85
N LEU A 220 -2.61 3.78 -1.02
CA LEU A 220 -1.94 2.50 -0.93
C LEU A 220 -2.50 1.76 0.28
N TYR A 221 -3.16 0.65 0.06
CA TYR A 221 -3.77 -0.15 1.12
C TYR A 221 -3.04 -1.49 1.24
N PHE A 222 -2.31 -1.68 2.35
CA PHE A 222 -1.56 -2.90 2.65
C PHE A 222 -2.43 -3.85 3.45
N ASN A 223 -2.83 -4.94 2.80
CA ASN A 223 -3.54 -6.03 3.44
C ASN A 223 -2.58 -6.85 4.30
N PRO A 224 -2.88 -7.09 5.58
CA PRO A 224 -2.05 -7.94 6.42
C PRO A 224 -2.12 -9.40 5.98
N GLU A 225 -1.07 -10.16 6.28
CA GLU A 225 -1.03 -11.58 5.98
C GLU A 225 -2.20 -12.34 6.62
N LYS A 226 -2.67 -13.37 5.93
CA LYS A 226 -3.78 -14.23 6.37
C LYS A 226 -3.35 -15.13 7.54
N PHE A 227 -4.29 -15.41 8.43
CA PHE A 227 -4.10 -16.44 9.46
C PHE A 227 -3.99 -17.84 8.85
N ALA A 228 -3.51 -18.80 9.64
CA ALA A 228 -3.57 -20.21 9.29
C ALA A 228 -5.03 -20.68 9.10
N LYS A 229 -5.23 -21.77 8.34
CA LYS A 229 -6.53 -22.43 8.22
C LYS A 229 -6.99 -22.96 9.59
N ALA A 230 -8.30 -23.09 9.76
CA ALA A 230 -8.83 -23.65 11.00
C ALA A 230 -8.21 -25.00 11.34
N ASN A 231 -7.92 -25.19 12.62
CA ASN A 231 -7.30 -26.39 13.17
C ASN A 231 -5.95 -26.76 12.53
N SER A 232 -5.15 -25.73 12.18
CA SER A 232 -3.82 -25.93 11.59
C SER A 232 -2.76 -25.07 12.25
N PHE A 233 -1.52 -25.51 12.12
CA PHE A 233 -0.29 -24.79 12.42
C PHE A 233 0.48 -24.58 11.12
N GLN A 234 1.12 -23.42 10.97
CA GLN A 234 1.97 -23.07 9.84
C GLN A 234 3.16 -22.29 10.35
N GLY A 235 4.32 -22.58 9.84
CA GLY A 235 5.56 -21.84 10.07
C GLY A 235 6.22 -21.52 8.73
N ASP A 236 6.91 -20.40 8.66
CA ASP A 236 7.75 -20.06 7.53
C ASP A 236 9.06 -19.41 7.99
N PHE A 237 10.14 -19.71 7.28
CA PHE A 237 11.42 -19.05 7.41
C PHE A 237 11.89 -18.60 6.04
N GLY A 238 12.19 -17.32 5.91
CA GLY A 238 12.67 -16.71 4.67
C GLY A 238 14.04 -16.07 4.85
N GLN A 239 14.90 -16.20 3.84
CA GLN A 239 16.19 -15.53 3.76
C GLN A 239 16.37 -14.92 2.38
N LYS A 240 16.73 -13.61 2.31
CA LYS A 240 17.16 -12.95 1.08
C LYS A 240 18.59 -12.42 1.25
N LEU A 241 19.40 -12.51 0.20
CA LEU A 241 20.77 -12.03 0.14
C LEU A 241 20.91 -11.06 -1.05
N PHE A 242 21.60 -9.95 -0.85
CA PHE A 242 21.76 -8.87 -1.81
C PHE A 242 23.22 -8.61 -2.14
N SER A 243 23.64 -8.82 -3.38
CA SER A 243 25.05 -8.71 -3.77
C SER A 243 25.58 -7.27 -3.81
N ASN A 244 24.75 -6.29 -4.19
CA ASN A 244 25.20 -4.90 -4.34
C ASN A 244 25.48 -4.25 -2.98
N THR A 245 24.51 -4.34 -2.06
CA THR A 245 24.59 -3.75 -0.71
C THR A 245 25.22 -4.70 0.31
N VAL A 246 25.68 -5.90 -0.09
CA VAL A 246 26.13 -6.95 0.84
C VAL A 246 25.09 -7.13 1.97
N GLY A 247 23.82 -7.07 1.57
CA GLY A 247 22.70 -7.03 2.50
C GLY A 247 22.04 -8.39 2.70
N SER A 248 21.28 -8.50 3.77
CA SER A 248 20.45 -9.68 4.05
C SER A 248 19.14 -9.30 4.71
N ASN A 249 18.10 -10.08 4.40
CA ASN A 249 16.79 -9.99 5.05
C ASN A 249 16.41 -11.40 5.53
N SER A 250 16.15 -11.53 6.83
CA SER A 250 15.74 -12.79 7.48
C SER A 250 14.36 -12.60 8.09
N THR A 251 13.44 -13.51 7.84
CA THR A 251 12.08 -13.48 8.39
C THR A 251 11.68 -14.83 8.95
N LEU A 252 10.96 -14.82 10.06
CA LEU A 252 10.38 -16.00 10.69
C LEU A 252 8.92 -15.71 11.04
N GLY A 253 8.00 -16.57 10.58
CA GLY A 253 6.58 -16.48 10.85
C GLY A 253 6.02 -17.75 11.47
N LEU A 254 5.11 -17.59 12.43
CA LEU A 254 4.36 -18.70 13.05
C LEU A 254 2.89 -18.34 13.12
N LYS A 255 2.03 -19.25 12.71
CA LYS A 255 0.59 -19.10 12.70
C LYS A 255 -0.09 -20.35 13.24
N ILE A 256 -1.07 -20.15 14.10
CA ILE A 256 -1.90 -21.23 14.62
C ILE A 256 -3.36 -20.77 14.64
N ALA A 257 -4.27 -21.66 14.28
CA ALA A 257 -5.69 -21.38 14.32
C ALA A 257 -6.48 -22.59 14.82
N SER A 258 -7.46 -22.35 15.67
CA SER A 258 -8.60 -23.22 15.92
C SER A 258 -9.79 -22.78 15.05
N GLU A 259 -10.98 -23.32 15.28
CA GLU A 259 -12.18 -22.88 14.57
C GLU A 259 -12.51 -21.39 14.80
N ASN A 260 -12.31 -20.89 16.02
CA ASN A 260 -12.69 -19.55 16.41
C ASN A 260 -11.49 -18.64 16.69
N TRP A 261 -10.42 -19.16 17.30
CA TRP A 261 -9.25 -18.40 17.69
C TRP A 261 -8.11 -18.55 16.69
N LYS A 262 -7.40 -17.47 16.44
CA LYS A 262 -6.30 -17.40 15.51
C LYS A 262 -5.17 -16.56 16.10
N TYR A 263 -3.95 -17.01 15.90
CA TYR A 263 -2.74 -16.34 16.40
C TYR A 263 -1.70 -16.29 15.30
N LEU A 264 -0.96 -15.20 15.28
CA LEU A 264 0.13 -14.97 14.35
C LEU A 264 1.23 -14.21 15.08
N VAL A 265 2.48 -14.61 14.84
CA VAL A 265 3.69 -13.90 15.26
C VAL A 265 4.69 -13.93 14.11
N ARG A 266 5.35 -12.79 13.84
CA ARG A 266 6.39 -12.66 12.81
C ARG A 266 7.50 -11.75 13.31
N GLY A 267 8.74 -12.15 13.08
CA GLY A 267 9.93 -11.34 13.27
C GLY A 267 10.68 -11.18 11.95
N THR A 268 11.27 -10.00 11.73
CA THR A 268 12.10 -9.72 10.55
C THR A 268 13.32 -8.89 10.96
N TYR A 269 14.47 -9.22 10.35
CA TYR A 269 15.69 -8.45 10.46
C TYR A 269 16.26 -8.19 9.07
N ASN A 270 16.46 -6.93 8.74
CA ASN A 270 16.92 -6.44 7.45
C ASN A 270 18.15 -5.54 7.63
N ILE A 271 19.23 -5.82 6.90
CA ILE A 271 20.49 -5.12 7.07
C ILE A 271 21.19 -4.94 5.73
N HIS A 272 21.66 -3.72 5.47
CA HIS A 272 22.33 -3.34 4.23
C HIS A 272 23.52 -2.44 4.50
N SER A 273 24.62 -2.62 3.75
CA SER A 273 25.71 -1.65 3.61
C SER A 273 25.37 -0.62 2.53
N ASP A 274 26.26 0.33 2.32
CA ASP A 274 26.15 1.34 1.26
C ASP A 274 25.96 0.69 -0.12
N TYR A 275 25.05 1.23 -0.93
CA TYR A 275 24.86 0.71 -2.27
C TYR A 275 26.00 1.11 -3.20
N LYS A 276 26.30 0.21 -4.14
CA LYS A 276 27.35 0.34 -5.11
C LYS A 276 26.80 0.82 -6.45
N ILE A 277 27.42 1.84 -7.04
CA ILE A 277 27.14 2.36 -8.37
C ILE A 277 27.94 1.60 -9.45
N THR A 278 27.80 1.99 -10.70
CA THR A 278 28.27 1.22 -11.85
C THR A 278 29.78 1.13 -11.98
N ASP A 279 30.52 2.12 -11.51
CA ASP A 279 32.00 2.17 -11.50
C ASP A 279 32.63 1.36 -10.35
N GLY A 280 31.81 0.81 -9.47
CA GLY A 280 32.25 0.02 -8.32
C GLY A 280 32.30 0.78 -7.00
N ASN A 281 32.23 2.11 -7.03
CA ASN A 281 32.21 2.95 -5.82
C ASN A 281 30.88 2.82 -5.07
N ARG A 282 30.91 3.09 -3.78
CA ARG A 282 29.75 3.10 -2.90
C ARG A 282 29.33 4.51 -2.56
N VAL A 283 28.02 4.75 -2.54
CA VAL A 283 27.45 6.02 -2.08
C VAL A 283 27.44 6.01 -0.56
N THR A 284 28.22 6.91 0.02
CA THR A 284 28.49 6.97 1.47
C THR A 284 27.22 7.15 2.26
N ASN A 285 27.11 6.36 3.33
CA ASN A 285 26.06 6.46 4.33
C ASN A 285 24.62 6.21 3.80
N THR A 286 24.47 5.36 2.76
CA THR A 286 23.17 4.85 2.31
C THR A 286 22.76 3.54 3.00
N ARG A 287 23.57 3.10 3.96
CA ARG A 287 23.39 1.88 4.75
C ARG A 287 22.26 2.02 5.76
N TYR A 288 21.63 0.90 6.10
CA TYR A 288 20.55 0.88 7.08
C TYR A 288 20.37 -0.51 7.71
N ASN A 289 19.71 -0.53 8.85
CA ASN A 289 19.18 -1.73 9.45
C ASN A 289 17.73 -1.51 9.92
N GLU A 290 16.92 -2.56 9.82
CA GLU A 290 15.51 -2.52 10.16
C GLU A 290 15.12 -3.80 10.90
N GLN A 291 14.34 -3.64 11.95
CA GLN A 291 13.78 -4.73 12.75
C GLN A 291 12.28 -4.59 12.82
N ASP A 292 11.56 -5.68 12.57
CA ASP A 292 10.11 -5.72 12.69
C ASP A 292 9.66 -6.86 13.59
N PHE A 293 8.65 -6.58 14.38
CA PHE A 293 7.91 -7.58 15.13
C PHE A 293 6.42 -7.34 14.93
N LYS A 294 5.70 -8.38 14.48
CA LYS A 294 4.27 -8.32 14.22
C LYS A 294 3.57 -9.45 14.94
N THR A 295 2.45 -9.14 15.57
CA THR A 295 1.59 -10.16 16.19
C THR A 295 0.13 -9.84 15.96
N ALA A 296 -0.69 -10.88 15.88
CA ALA A 296 -2.14 -10.76 15.74
C ALA A 296 -2.88 -11.83 16.51
N ILE A 297 -4.00 -11.43 17.10
CA ILE A 297 -4.97 -12.32 17.75
C ILE A 297 -6.32 -12.07 17.09
N GLY A 298 -6.91 -13.14 16.51
CA GLY A 298 -8.23 -13.10 15.90
C GLY A 298 -9.21 -14.00 16.62
N TYR A 299 -10.44 -13.51 16.71
CA TYR A 299 -11.59 -14.30 17.17
C TYR A 299 -12.75 -14.11 16.19
N SER A 300 -13.41 -15.20 15.81
CA SER A 300 -14.60 -15.10 14.96
C SER A 300 -15.62 -16.18 15.27
N ASN A 301 -16.89 -15.77 15.34
CA ASN A 301 -18.06 -16.63 15.44
C ASN A 301 -19.20 -16.09 14.56
N ALA A 302 -20.42 -16.61 14.75
CA ALA A 302 -21.60 -16.19 13.98
C ALA A 302 -22.07 -14.74 14.24
N HIS A 303 -21.56 -14.05 15.24
CA HIS A 303 -22.01 -12.70 15.64
C HIS A 303 -20.91 -11.65 15.60
N LEU A 304 -19.66 -12.08 15.76
CA LEU A 304 -18.51 -11.21 15.91
C LEU A 304 -17.30 -11.77 15.15
N SER A 305 -16.64 -10.94 14.38
CA SER A 305 -15.27 -11.14 13.94
C SER A 305 -14.43 -10.00 14.48
N SER A 306 -13.36 -10.28 15.21
CA SER A 306 -12.50 -9.25 15.79
C SER A 306 -11.06 -9.67 15.70
N VAL A 307 -10.20 -8.75 15.24
CA VAL A 307 -8.77 -8.98 15.12
C VAL A 307 -8.03 -7.81 15.75
N PHE A 308 -7.24 -8.11 16.75
CA PHE A 308 -6.26 -7.20 17.33
C PHE A 308 -4.90 -7.48 16.71
N ARG A 309 -4.17 -6.41 16.30
CA ARG A 309 -2.79 -6.49 15.79
C ARG A 309 -1.90 -5.48 16.47
N TYR A 310 -0.66 -5.89 16.66
CA TYR A 310 0.42 -5.02 17.08
C TYR A 310 1.60 -5.21 16.15
N ASN A 311 2.12 -4.10 15.60
CA ASN A 311 3.34 -4.06 14.83
C ASN A 311 4.32 -3.09 15.48
N PHE A 312 5.56 -3.56 15.62
CA PHE A 312 6.72 -2.76 15.98
C PHE A 312 7.67 -2.71 14.80
N ASN A 313 8.18 -1.54 14.47
CA ASN A 313 9.23 -1.34 13.47
C ASN A 313 10.26 -0.38 14.04
N GLN A 314 11.52 -0.79 13.97
CA GLN A 314 12.69 0.06 14.25
C GLN A 314 13.51 0.14 12.99
N LEU A 315 13.85 1.37 12.57
CA LEU A 315 14.69 1.67 11.42
C LEU A 315 15.79 2.64 11.82
N ASP A 316 17.04 2.20 11.64
CA ASP A 316 18.24 3.03 11.75
C ASP A 316 18.85 3.19 10.37
N LEU A 317 18.93 4.40 9.85
CA LEU A 317 19.42 4.70 8.52
C LEU A 317 20.41 5.85 8.49
N GLY A 318 21.38 5.76 7.59
CA GLY A 318 22.29 6.87 7.27
C GLY A 318 21.63 7.82 6.27
N ILE A 319 22.02 9.10 6.34
CA ILE A 319 21.61 10.14 5.39
C ILE A 319 22.82 10.43 4.46
N PRO A 320 22.66 10.23 3.13
CA PRO A 320 23.79 10.35 2.19
C PRO A 320 24.02 11.78 1.76
N GLU A 321 24.67 12.58 2.57
CA GLU A 321 25.05 13.97 2.24
C GLU A 321 26.47 14.09 1.67
N ASN A 322 27.34 13.12 1.93
CA ASN A 322 28.75 13.17 1.58
C ASN A 322 29.08 12.51 0.22
N GLY A 323 28.10 12.28 -0.62
CA GLY A 323 28.29 11.75 -1.97
C GLY A 323 29.07 10.43 -2.00
N ILE A 324 30.17 10.39 -2.76
CA ILE A 324 31.05 9.22 -2.90
C ILE A 324 32.34 9.50 -2.10
N GLY A 325 32.28 9.31 -0.79
CA GLY A 325 33.41 9.50 0.12
C GLY A 325 34.01 8.17 0.58
N THR A 326 33.77 7.82 1.88
CA THR A 326 34.35 6.64 2.52
C THR A 326 33.79 5.34 1.90
N GLN A 327 34.69 4.48 1.41
CA GLN A 327 34.36 3.20 0.82
C GLN A 327 34.33 2.10 1.88
N THR A 328 33.17 1.58 2.19
CA THR A 328 33.03 0.54 3.22
C THR A 328 31.89 -0.43 2.92
N THR A 329 31.94 -1.64 3.45
CA THR A 329 30.86 -2.61 3.50
C THR A 329 30.26 -2.73 4.90
N SER A 330 30.61 -1.81 5.81
CA SER A 330 29.95 -1.73 7.12
C SER A 330 28.46 -1.47 6.97
N ASN A 331 27.70 -2.06 7.84
CA ASN A 331 26.26 -1.83 7.98
C ASN A 331 25.88 -0.92 9.16
N LYS A 332 26.91 -0.46 9.91
CA LYS A 332 26.72 0.51 10.97
C LYS A 332 26.56 1.90 10.36
N THR A 333 25.42 2.53 10.59
CA THR A 333 25.11 3.89 10.15
C THR A 333 26.11 4.90 10.73
N ASP A 334 26.46 5.87 9.92
CA ASP A 334 27.32 7.01 10.28
C ASP A 334 26.47 8.29 10.30
N TYR A 335 27.05 9.38 10.76
CA TYR A 335 26.39 10.69 10.76
C TYR A 335 26.50 11.36 9.39
N PRO A 336 25.49 12.14 8.96
CA PRO A 336 24.18 12.28 9.60
C PRO A 336 23.33 11.00 9.47
N LYS A 337 22.43 10.79 10.42
CA LYS A 337 21.59 9.59 10.47
C LYS A 337 20.22 9.83 11.10
N GLN A 338 19.31 8.93 10.83
CA GLN A 338 17.97 8.88 11.42
C GLN A 338 17.74 7.60 12.21
N GLY A 339 17.08 7.71 13.36
CA GLY A 339 16.50 6.60 14.10
C GLY A 339 14.99 6.74 14.18
N VAL A 340 14.25 5.71 13.81
CA VAL A 340 12.78 5.73 13.80
C VAL A 340 12.24 4.52 14.55
N PHE A 341 11.33 4.77 15.50
CA PHE A 341 10.58 3.73 16.21
C PHE A 341 9.09 3.90 15.94
N ASN A 342 8.47 2.88 15.40
CA ASN A 342 7.04 2.85 15.10
C ASN A 342 6.33 1.77 15.91
N HIS A 343 5.25 2.15 16.57
CA HIS A 343 4.31 1.23 17.18
C HIS A 343 2.95 1.44 16.53
N LEU A 344 2.38 0.40 15.95
CA LEU A 344 1.05 0.40 15.35
C LEU A 344 0.18 -0.66 16.03
N LEU A 345 -0.88 -0.23 16.69
CA LEU A 345 -1.91 -1.09 17.24
C LEU A 345 -3.18 -0.90 16.41
N SER A 346 -3.86 -2.00 16.09
CA SER A 346 -5.18 -1.94 15.45
C SER A 346 -6.16 -2.93 16.06
N LEU A 347 -7.43 -2.55 16.09
CA LEU A 347 -8.56 -3.41 16.38
C LEU A 347 -9.57 -3.27 15.25
N ASN A 348 -9.74 -4.36 14.48
CA ASN A 348 -10.73 -4.43 13.42
C ASN A 348 -11.83 -5.38 13.86
N SER A 349 -13.05 -4.90 13.96
CA SER A 349 -14.19 -5.69 14.45
C SER A 349 -15.40 -5.55 13.55
N ILE A 350 -16.07 -6.67 13.28
CA ILE A 350 -17.34 -6.71 12.53
C ILE A 350 -18.38 -7.37 13.42
N LEU A 351 -19.44 -6.63 13.74
CA LEU A 351 -20.62 -7.11 14.40
C LEU A 351 -21.69 -7.47 13.36
N PHE A 352 -22.03 -8.75 13.27
CA PHE A 352 -23.05 -9.25 12.35
C PHE A 352 -24.43 -9.15 12.99
N LEU A 353 -25.29 -8.35 12.39
CA LEU A 353 -26.69 -8.22 12.73
C LEU A 353 -27.51 -9.01 11.69
N LYS A 354 -28.79 -9.23 11.93
CA LYS A 354 -29.63 -10.12 11.10
C LYS A 354 -29.55 -9.80 9.59
N ASN A 355 -29.62 -8.52 9.21
CA ASN A 355 -29.63 -8.08 7.81
C ASN A 355 -28.66 -6.89 7.57
N SER A 356 -27.78 -6.60 8.50
CA SER A 356 -26.85 -5.49 8.48
C SER A 356 -25.58 -5.86 9.23
N LYS A 357 -24.53 -5.05 9.13
CA LYS A 357 -23.32 -5.23 9.92
C LYS A 357 -22.73 -3.87 10.32
N LEU A 358 -22.05 -3.84 11.47
CA LEU A 358 -21.27 -2.69 11.91
C LEU A 358 -19.80 -3.07 11.87
N GLU A 359 -19.01 -2.32 11.09
CA GLU A 359 -17.56 -2.40 11.06
C GLU A 359 -16.98 -1.30 11.96
N ILE A 360 -15.99 -1.66 12.75
CA ILE A 360 -15.32 -0.80 13.71
C ILE A 360 -13.82 -1.00 13.52
N ASP A 361 -13.13 0.01 13.02
CA ASP A 361 -11.69 0.03 12.88
C ASP A 361 -11.11 1.09 13.82
N LEU A 362 -10.30 0.66 14.78
CA LEU A 362 -9.58 1.54 15.71
C LEU A 362 -8.10 1.35 15.51
N GLY A 363 -7.35 2.44 15.49
CA GLY A 363 -5.90 2.44 15.34
C GLY A 363 -5.21 3.39 16.31
N PHE A 364 -4.05 2.98 16.80
CA PHE A 364 -3.14 3.85 17.54
C PHE A 364 -1.75 3.71 16.99
N ILE A 365 -1.12 4.84 16.66
CA ILE A 365 0.25 4.91 16.14
C ILE A 365 1.06 5.79 17.08
N SER A 366 2.28 5.34 17.40
CA SER A 366 3.32 6.16 17.99
C SER A 366 4.54 6.08 17.09
N ASN A 367 4.84 7.16 16.40
CA ASN A 367 6.06 7.35 15.64
C ASN A 367 7.01 8.24 16.45
N ASP A 368 8.21 7.75 16.72
CA ASP A 368 9.26 8.44 17.44
C ASP A 368 10.47 8.51 16.51
N ARG A 369 10.83 9.72 16.07
CA ARG A 369 11.89 9.97 15.09
C ARG A 369 12.91 10.90 15.65
N SER A 370 14.17 10.51 15.51
CA SER A 370 15.33 11.31 15.89
C SER A 370 16.28 11.45 14.72
N GLU A 371 16.78 12.66 14.50
CA GLU A 371 17.79 12.97 13.49
C GLU A 371 19.04 13.49 14.18
N TYR A 372 20.19 13.02 13.72
CA TYR A 372 21.49 13.28 14.34
C TYR A 372 22.46 13.74 13.24
N THR A 373 23.04 14.92 13.42
CA THR A 373 23.97 15.51 12.44
C THR A 373 25.41 15.03 12.66
N GLU A 374 25.96 15.15 13.88
CA GLU A 374 27.38 14.88 14.14
C GLU A 374 27.66 13.98 15.35
N ASN A 375 26.69 13.83 16.25
CA ASN A 375 26.88 13.14 17.53
C ASN A 375 25.63 12.39 17.99
N THR A 376 25.63 11.90 19.24
CA THR A 376 24.50 11.13 19.82
C THR A 376 23.36 11.99 20.38
N ILE A 377 23.47 13.32 20.29
CA ILE A 377 22.39 14.22 20.71
C ILE A 377 21.54 14.54 19.48
N ALA A 378 20.25 14.33 19.57
CA ALA A 378 19.35 14.57 18.46
C ALA A 378 19.20 16.05 18.14
N ASN A 379 19.51 16.44 16.91
CA ASN A 379 19.20 17.77 16.39
C ASN A 379 17.69 17.95 16.31
N LEU A 380 17.00 17.07 15.58
CA LEU A 380 15.55 17.01 15.51
C LEU A 380 15.05 15.75 16.23
N HIS A 381 14.10 15.91 17.13
CA HIS A 381 13.41 14.78 17.76
C HIS A 381 11.91 15.06 17.78
N MET A 382 11.17 14.28 17.02
CA MET A 382 9.72 14.44 16.84
C MET A 382 8.99 13.18 17.28
N LYS A 383 8.02 13.34 18.17
CA LYS A 383 7.15 12.28 18.64
C LYS A 383 5.72 12.52 18.22
N LEU A 384 5.26 11.71 17.26
CA LEU A 384 3.93 11.78 16.71
C LEU A 384 3.08 10.65 17.27
N LYS A 385 1.94 10.99 17.90
CA LYS A 385 0.97 10.02 18.38
C LYS A 385 -0.36 10.28 17.70
N THR A 386 -0.92 9.25 17.09
CA THR A 386 -2.18 9.34 16.34
C THR A 386 -3.14 8.26 16.80
N PHE A 387 -4.36 8.65 17.14
CA PHE A 387 -5.48 7.75 17.33
C PHE A 387 -6.45 7.91 16.16
N ASN A 388 -6.76 6.80 15.46
CA ASN A 388 -7.68 6.74 14.32
C ASN A 388 -8.92 5.94 14.70
N TYR A 389 -10.08 6.35 14.17
CA TYR A 389 -11.31 5.57 14.24
C TYR A 389 -12.07 5.66 12.93
N ASP A 390 -12.68 4.53 12.53
CA ASP A 390 -13.55 4.41 11.35
C ASP A 390 -14.68 3.46 11.69
N LEU A 391 -15.93 3.95 11.67
CA LEU A 391 -17.13 3.20 11.97
C LEU A 391 -18.04 3.22 10.76
N LYS A 392 -18.37 2.04 10.22
CA LYS A 392 -19.21 1.87 9.02
C LYS A 392 -20.41 1.00 9.35
N TYR A 393 -21.59 1.54 9.13
CA TYR A 393 -22.83 0.77 9.24
C TYR A 393 -23.33 0.42 7.85
N HIS A 394 -23.31 -0.87 7.56
CA HIS A 394 -23.88 -1.44 6.34
C HIS A 394 -25.38 -1.62 6.54
N LEU A 395 -26.16 -0.81 5.87
CA LEU A 395 -27.61 -0.83 5.94
C LEU A 395 -28.17 -2.15 5.38
N PRO A 396 -29.34 -2.58 5.84
CA PRO A 396 -30.06 -3.67 5.19
C PRO A 396 -30.25 -3.37 3.70
N LYS A 397 -29.98 -4.36 2.87
CA LYS A 397 -30.11 -4.22 1.41
C LYS A 397 -31.55 -3.94 1.02
N PHE A 398 -31.80 -2.89 0.27
CA PHE A 398 -33.11 -2.51 -0.25
C PHE A 398 -33.19 -2.83 -1.75
N GLY A 399 -33.80 -3.94 -2.10
CA GLY A 399 -33.83 -4.44 -3.48
C GLY A 399 -32.42 -4.64 -4.05
N LYS A 400 -32.03 -3.83 -5.02
CA LYS A 400 -30.71 -3.84 -5.67
C LYS A 400 -29.74 -2.78 -5.12
N ILE A 401 -30.15 -2.06 -4.09
CA ILE A 401 -29.39 -0.98 -3.48
C ILE A 401 -28.67 -1.50 -2.24
N GLU A 402 -27.35 -1.32 -2.20
CA GLU A 402 -26.50 -1.51 -1.04
C GLU A 402 -25.98 -0.14 -0.59
N SER A 403 -26.09 0.17 0.70
CA SER A 403 -25.69 1.48 1.23
C SER A 403 -24.88 1.34 2.51
N ILE A 404 -23.94 2.23 2.70
CA ILE A 404 -23.07 2.35 3.87
C ILE A 404 -23.13 3.78 4.33
N VAL A 405 -23.28 3.97 5.63
CA VAL A 405 -23.06 5.27 6.29
C VAL A 405 -21.97 5.12 7.32
N GLY A 406 -21.14 6.15 7.49
CA GLY A 406 -20.02 6.03 8.40
C GLY A 406 -19.57 7.35 8.98
N VAL A 407 -18.78 7.21 10.05
CA VAL A 407 -18.05 8.31 10.69
C VAL A 407 -16.59 7.89 10.82
N GLN A 408 -15.70 8.83 10.55
CA GLN A 408 -14.25 8.60 10.57
C GLN A 408 -13.55 9.82 11.14
N GLY A 409 -12.43 9.60 11.81
CA GLY A 409 -11.61 10.72 12.24
C GLY A 409 -10.30 10.30 12.89
N MET A 410 -9.52 11.30 13.29
CA MET A 410 -8.28 11.08 14.01
C MET A 410 -8.04 12.19 15.05
N GLN A 411 -7.22 11.84 16.03
CA GLN A 411 -6.58 12.80 16.93
C GLN A 411 -5.09 12.54 16.90
N GLN A 412 -4.32 13.59 16.61
CA GLN A 412 -2.88 13.51 16.47
C GLN A 412 -2.21 14.59 17.32
N THR A 413 -1.10 14.25 17.95
CA THR A 413 -0.22 15.20 18.65
C THR A 413 1.20 15.05 18.13
N ASN A 414 1.85 16.17 17.83
CA ASN A 414 3.28 16.27 17.56
C ASN A 414 3.96 16.96 18.73
N LYS A 415 5.05 16.36 19.25
CA LYS A 415 5.90 16.94 20.27
C LYS A 415 7.36 16.89 19.84
N ASN A 416 8.04 18.01 19.95
CA ASN A 416 9.44 18.16 19.61
C ASN A 416 10.27 18.28 20.88
N SER A 417 11.48 17.72 20.87
CA SER A 417 12.42 17.77 22.00
C SER A 417 13.88 17.70 21.57
N GLY A 418 14.18 17.97 20.29
CA GLY A 418 15.56 18.12 19.78
C GLY A 418 16.18 19.45 20.20
N ILE A 419 17.42 19.68 19.76
CA ILE A 419 18.12 20.96 19.89
C ILE A 419 17.46 21.99 18.98
N GLU A 420 17.05 21.57 17.79
CA GLU A 420 16.45 22.38 16.73
C GLU A 420 14.98 22.05 16.58
N PHE A 421 14.21 23.03 16.14
CA PHE A 421 12.78 22.90 15.89
C PHE A 421 12.48 23.34 14.46
N LEU A 422 12.12 22.38 13.60
CA LEU A 422 11.67 22.67 12.23
C LEU A 422 10.18 23.05 12.21
N ILE A 423 9.39 22.47 13.11
CA ILE A 423 7.94 22.67 13.26
C ILE A 423 7.57 22.76 14.74
N PRO A 424 6.50 23.49 15.14
CA PRO A 424 6.10 23.61 16.52
C PRO A 424 5.44 22.34 17.08
N ASN A 425 5.29 22.29 18.41
CA ASN A 425 4.36 21.36 19.03
C ASN A 425 2.94 21.65 18.56
N ALA A 426 2.18 20.61 18.23
CA ALA A 426 0.85 20.78 17.66
C ALA A 426 -0.11 19.63 17.96
N ALA A 427 -1.39 19.91 17.84
CA ALA A 427 -2.47 18.96 17.83
C ALA A 427 -3.32 19.12 16.57
N THR A 428 -3.66 17.99 15.94
CA THR A 428 -4.56 17.93 14.79
C THR A 428 -5.74 17.02 15.13
N THR A 429 -6.95 17.46 14.80
CA THR A 429 -8.18 16.68 14.99
C THR A 429 -8.98 16.67 13.70
N ASP A 430 -9.30 15.49 13.21
CA ASP A 430 -10.17 15.26 12.06
C ASP A 430 -11.48 14.63 12.49
N PHE A 431 -12.57 15.04 11.84
CA PHE A 431 -13.87 14.41 11.94
C PHE A 431 -14.57 14.47 10.59
N GLY A 432 -15.11 13.35 10.13
CA GLY A 432 -15.84 13.24 8.89
C GLY A 432 -17.05 12.33 9.01
N VAL A 433 -18.10 12.65 8.25
CA VAL A 433 -19.27 11.81 8.05
C VAL A 433 -19.46 11.53 6.58
N PHE A 434 -19.83 10.31 6.22
CA PHE A 434 -20.00 9.94 4.83
C PHE A 434 -21.12 8.94 4.62
N GLY A 435 -21.64 8.92 3.39
CA GLY A 435 -22.55 7.91 2.91
C GLY A 435 -22.22 7.51 1.49
N THR A 436 -22.29 6.23 1.19
CA THR A 436 -22.13 5.71 -0.17
C THR A 436 -23.17 4.67 -0.48
N THR A 437 -23.63 4.64 -1.72
CA THR A 437 -24.62 3.70 -2.21
C THR A 437 -24.17 3.09 -3.55
N ASN A 438 -24.51 1.81 -3.72
CA ASN A 438 -24.24 1.04 -4.92
C ASN A 438 -25.55 0.48 -5.44
N TYR A 439 -25.84 0.72 -6.72
CA TYR A 439 -27.01 0.19 -7.41
C TYR A 439 -26.57 -0.64 -8.61
N GLU A 440 -27.04 -1.90 -8.65
CA GLU A 440 -26.62 -2.87 -9.66
C GLU A 440 -27.83 -3.40 -10.43
N TRP A 441 -27.76 -3.31 -11.77
CA TRP A 441 -28.80 -3.88 -12.64
C TRP A 441 -28.19 -4.46 -13.93
N LYS A 442 -28.51 -5.71 -14.21
CA LYS A 442 -27.92 -6.46 -15.33
C LYS A 442 -26.39 -6.41 -15.26
N THR A 443 -25.74 -5.82 -16.26
CA THR A 443 -24.29 -5.66 -16.36
C THR A 443 -23.79 -4.30 -15.88
N ASN A 444 -24.69 -3.43 -15.39
CA ASN A 444 -24.41 -2.06 -15.02
C ASN A 444 -24.32 -1.89 -13.50
N VAL A 445 -23.40 -1.05 -13.08
CA VAL A 445 -23.24 -0.65 -11.68
C VAL A 445 -23.06 0.85 -11.63
N VAL A 446 -23.82 1.51 -10.75
CA VAL A 446 -23.62 2.92 -10.37
C VAL A 446 -23.28 2.95 -8.89
N GLN A 447 -22.23 3.67 -8.54
CA GLN A 447 -21.88 3.98 -7.17
C GLN A 447 -21.81 5.49 -6.99
N ALA A 448 -22.48 6.01 -5.97
CA ALA A 448 -22.45 7.42 -5.61
C ALA A 448 -22.20 7.59 -4.12
N GLY A 449 -21.57 8.68 -3.74
CA GLY A 449 -21.32 8.99 -2.34
C GLY A 449 -21.06 10.47 -2.09
N LEU A 450 -21.33 10.85 -0.84
CA LEU A 450 -21.10 12.19 -0.31
C LEU A 450 -20.38 12.10 1.02
N ARG A 451 -19.52 13.07 1.29
CA ARG A 451 -18.76 13.18 2.52
C ARG A 451 -18.61 14.65 2.93
N PHE A 452 -18.64 14.88 4.22
CA PHE A 452 -18.32 16.16 4.84
C PHE A 452 -17.24 15.95 5.90
N ASP A 453 -16.21 16.81 5.88
CA ASP A 453 -15.06 16.72 6.77
C ASP A 453 -14.76 18.08 7.44
N THR A 454 -14.18 18.00 8.65
CA THR A 454 -13.57 19.13 9.33
C THR A 454 -12.21 18.71 9.89
N ARG A 455 -11.20 19.57 9.73
CA ARG A 455 -9.86 19.43 10.32
C ARG A 455 -9.52 20.67 11.13
N LYS A 456 -9.14 20.48 12.39
CA LYS A 456 -8.61 21.52 13.25
C LYS A 456 -7.13 21.27 13.49
N ILE A 457 -6.29 22.30 13.28
CA ILE A 457 -4.85 22.30 13.59
C ILE A 457 -4.59 23.41 14.59
N SER A 458 -3.96 23.07 15.71
CA SER A 458 -3.57 24.01 16.76
C SER A 458 -2.11 23.80 17.12
N SER A 459 -1.27 24.83 17.01
CA SER A 459 0.14 24.77 17.40
C SER A 459 0.47 25.76 18.52
N GLU A 460 1.51 25.41 19.28
CA GLU A 460 2.07 26.26 20.32
C GLU A 460 3.05 27.27 19.71
N GLY A 461 3.19 28.45 20.34
CA GLY A 461 4.29 29.36 20.04
C GLY A 461 5.60 28.83 20.62
N HIS A 462 6.73 29.15 19.96
CA HIS A 462 8.07 28.78 20.42
C HIS A 462 9.09 29.83 19.99
N GLY A 463 10.11 30.06 20.86
CA GLY A 463 11.22 30.94 20.54
C GLY A 463 10.85 32.45 20.51
N ILE A 464 11.80 33.25 20.05
CA ILE A 464 11.63 34.69 19.81
C ILE A 464 11.32 34.88 18.33
N ILE A 465 10.17 35.48 18.04
CA ILE A 465 9.73 35.65 16.65
C ILE A 465 10.75 36.40 15.82
N GLY A 466 11.16 35.81 14.72
CA GLY A 466 12.22 36.28 13.81
C GLY A 466 13.51 35.47 13.87
N ASP A 467 13.69 34.67 14.94
CA ASP A 467 14.83 33.74 15.03
C ASP A 467 14.48 32.41 14.34
N GLU A 468 15.51 31.69 13.92
CA GLU A 468 15.40 30.33 13.40
C GLU A 468 14.71 29.41 14.43
N GLY A 469 13.81 28.53 13.96
CA GLY A 469 13.04 27.62 14.83
C GLY A 469 12.00 28.33 15.70
N SER A 470 11.73 29.62 15.49
CA SER A 470 10.67 30.35 16.20
C SER A 470 9.32 30.20 15.48
N PHE A 471 8.23 30.12 16.25
CA PHE A 471 6.87 29.97 15.71
C PHE A 471 5.86 30.80 16.47
N GLU A 472 4.92 31.41 15.73
CA GLU A 472 3.69 31.94 16.32
C GLU A 472 2.70 30.80 16.59
N ALA A 473 1.90 30.95 17.66
CA ALA A 473 0.81 30.02 17.89
C ALA A 473 -0.23 30.08 16.76
N LEU A 474 -0.63 28.92 16.25
CA LEU A 474 -1.55 28.79 15.12
C LEU A 474 -2.82 28.08 15.56
N ASN A 475 -3.97 28.56 15.10
CA ASN A 475 -5.26 27.87 15.25
C ASN A 475 -6.04 27.98 13.94
N LYS A 476 -6.13 26.91 13.19
CA LYS A 476 -6.80 26.83 11.88
C LYS A 476 -7.89 25.78 11.90
N ASN A 477 -8.98 26.10 11.19
CA ASN A 477 -10.07 25.16 10.99
C ASN A 477 -10.39 25.09 9.49
N TYR A 478 -10.41 23.89 8.92
CA TYR A 478 -10.69 23.61 7.54
C TYR A 478 -11.92 22.71 7.41
N THR A 479 -12.78 23.03 6.48
CA THR A 479 -13.97 22.21 6.17
C THR A 479 -14.01 21.89 4.70
N SER A 480 -14.56 20.73 4.34
CA SER A 480 -14.73 20.33 2.95
C SER A 480 -15.95 19.44 2.77
N ALA A 481 -16.57 19.56 1.60
CA ALA A 481 -17.59 18.65 1.09
C ALA A 481 -17.05 17.96 -0.16
N ASN A 482 -17.17 16.64 -0.23
CA ASN A 482 -16.68 15.82 -1.33
C ASN A 482 -17.78 14.91 -1.86
N ALA A 483 -17.69 14.62 -3.15
CA ALA A 483 -18.62 13.73 -3.85
C ALA A 483 -17.85 12.79 -4.78
N ALA A 484 -18.41 11.61 -5.00
CA ALA A 484 -17.93 10.68 -6.01
C ALA A 484 -19.11 10.04 -6.74
N LEU A 485 -18.95 9.86 -8.04
CA LEU A 485 -19.89 9.15 -8.91
C LEU A 485 -19.11 8.24 -9.84
N GLY A 486 -19.40 6.95 -9.77
CA GLY A 486 -18.82 5.94 -10.64
C GLY A 486 -19.89 5.19 -11.41
N TYR A 487 -19.61 4.90 -12.68
CA TYR A 487 -20.42 4.06 -13.54
C TYR A 487 -19.56 2.97 -14.17
N LYS A 488 -20.03 1.73 -14.12
CA LYS A 488 -19.43 0.58 -14.78
C LYS A 488 -20.45 -0.14 -15.61
N THR A 489 -20.06 -0.55 -16.81
CA THR A 489 -20.87 -1.44 -17.65
C THR A 489 -20.00 -2.48 -18.37
N ASN A 490 -20.55 -3.66 -18.58
CA ASN A 490 -19.98 -4.62 -19.52
C ASN A 490 -20.75 -4.48 -20.83
N LEU A 491 -20.08 -3.95 -21.88
CA LEU A 491 -20.68 -3.78 -23.21
C LEU A 491 -20.97 -5.13 -23.85
N ASN A 492 -20.11 -6.12 -23.57
CA ASN A 492 -20.27 -7.54 -23.88
C ASN A 492 -19.46 -8.36 -22.85
N GLU A 493 -19.32 -9.67 -23.07
CA GLU A 493 -18.58 -10.57 -22.17
C GLU A 493 -17.10 -10.21 -22.03
N ASN A 494 -16.52 -9.54 -23.02
CA ASN A 494 -15.09 -9.24 -23.09
C ASN A 494 -14.75 -7.77 -22.82
N ILE A 495 -15.70 -6.82 -22.94
CA ILE A 495 -15.42 -5.38 -22.84
C ILE A 495 -16.08 -4.80 -21.62
N THR A 496 -15.26 -4.24 -20.73
CA THR A 496 -15.70 -3.47 -19.58
C THR A 496 -15.33 -1.99 -19.74
N LEU A 497 -16.30 -1.12 -19.48
CA LEU A 497 -16.13 0.34 -19.46
C LEU A 497 -16.39 0.85 -18.04
N ARG A 498 -15.51 1.75 -17.54
CA ARG A 498 -15.69 2.46 -16.27
C ARG A 498 -15.48 3.94 -16.47
N LEU A 499 -16.36 4.74 -15.91
CA LEU A 499 -16.25 6.20 -15.83
C LEU A 499 -16.41 6.62 -14.38
N ASN A 500 -15.43 7.38 -13.87
CA ASN A 500 -15.47 7.89 -12.50
C ASN A 500 -15.22 9.38 -12.48
N VAL A 501 -16.00 10.10 -11.69
CA VAL A 501 -15.77 11.51 -11.36
C VAL A 501 -15.77 11.62 -9.85
N ALA A 502 -14.69 12.12 -9.28
CA ALA A 502 -14.57 12.23 -7.83
C ALA A 502 -13.87 13.54 -7.45
N SER A 503 -14.28 14.12 -6.34
CA SER A 503 -13.57 15.22 -5.69
C SER A 503 -12.82 14.71 -4.46
N GLY A 504 -11.71 15.37 -4.17
CA GLY A 504 -10.93 15.17 -2.97
C GLY A 504 -10.44 16.48 -2.42
N PHE A 505 -9.99 16.46 -1.19
CA PHE A 505 -9.39 17.63 -0.56
C PHE A 505 -8.22 17.28 0.33
N ARG A 506 -7.36 18.25 0.57
CA ARG A 506 -6.27 18.19 1.52
C ARG A 506 -6.19 19.54 2.26
N ALA A 507 -6.19 19.50 3.58
CA ALA A 507 -5.78 20.67 4.34
C ALA A 507 -4.25 20.80 4.31
N PRO A 508 -3.70 22.02 4.34
CA PRO A 508 -2.25 22.20 4.53
C PRO A 508 -1.79 21.46 5.78
N ASN A 509 -0.61 20.84 5.71
CA ASN A 509 -0.03 20.17 6.87
C ASN A 509 0.73 21.15 7.80
N LEU A 510 1.18 20.66 8.94
CA LEU A 510 1.86 21.48 9.93
C LEU A 510 3.16 22.09 9.37
N ALA A 511 3.97 21.33 8.63
CA ALA A 511 5.20 21.83 8.04
C ALA A 511 4.94 22.92 7.00
N GLU A 512 3.98 22.71 6.11
CA GLU A 512 3.58 23.72 5.10
C GLU A 512 3.10 25.04 5.74
N LEU A 513 2.46 24.96 6.91
CA LEU A 513 1.94 26.13 7.60
C LEU A 513 2.98 26.86 8.45
N THR A 514 3.99 26.14 8.97
CA THR A 514 4.78 26.65 10.11
C THR A 514 6.28 26.43 10.01
N SER A 515 6.83 25.70 9.04
CA SER A 515 8.27 25.45 8.95
C SER A 515 9.08 26.75 9.08
N ASN A 516 10.16 26.73 9.84
CA ASN A 516 11.11 27.84 9.97
C ASN A 516 12.46 27.29 10.45
N GLY A 517 13.21 26.68 9.53
CA GLY A 517 14.51 26.11 9.89
C GLY A 517 15.09 25.26 8.77
N VAL A 518 16.29 24.77 9.02
CA VAL A 518 16.98 23.84 8.10
C VAL A 518 16.32 22.46 8.22
N HIS A 519 16.03 21.88 7.07
CA HIS A 519 15.58 20.49 6.97
C HIS A 519 16.78 19.63 6.56
N GLU A 520 17.30 18.88 7.52
CA GLU A 520 18.40 17.94 7.32
C GLU A 520 18.05 16.92 6.21
N GLY A 521 19.05 16.48 5.47
CA GLY A 521 18.85 15.57 4.34
C GLY A 521 18.36 16.23 3.05
N THR A 522 17.98 17.53 3.07
CA THR A 522 17.66 18.32 1.88
C THR A 522 18.58 19.49 1.66
N ASN A 523 19.33 19.89 2.68
CA ASN A 523 20.16 21.11 2.70
C ASN A 523 19.37 22.36 2.27
N ARG A 524 18.14 22.49 2.78
CA ARG A 524 17.23 23.60 2.49
C ARG A 524 16.75 24.25 3.77
N TYR A 525 16.61 25.56 3.74
CA TYR A 525 15.88 26.28 4.76
C TYR A 525 14.43 26.39 4.34
N GLU A 526 13.49 25.86 5.10
CA GLU A 526 12.06 25.87 4.79
C GLU A 526 11.31 26.94 5.55
N ILE A 527 10.48 27.74 4.85
CA ILE A 527 9.59 28.72 5.44
C ILE A 527 8.15 28.35 5.13
N GLY A 528 7.36 28.11 6.20
CA GLY A 528 5.93 27.83 6.13
C GLY A 528 5.11 29.06 5.80
N ASN A 529 3.85 28.85 5.39
CA ASN A 529 2.92 29.92 5.10
C ASN A 529 1.58 29.65 5.79
N SER A 530 1.32 30.37 6.88
CA SER A 530 0.10 30.24 7.66
C SER A 530 -1.20 30.64 6.92
N ASN A 531 -1.11 31.28 5.74
CA ASN A 531 -2.25 31.72 4.94
C ASN A 531 -2.67 30.71 3.87
N LEU A 532 -2.06 29.53 3.81
CA LEU A 532 -2.42 28.48 2.86
C LEU A 532 -3.88 28.04 3.04
N LYS A 533 -4.55 27.84 1.90
CA LYS A 533 -5.91 27.33 1.79
C LYS A 533 -5.90 25.83 1.52
N THR A 534 -7.05 25.18 1.70
CA THR A 534 -7.23 23.77 1.29
C THR A 534 -6.95 23.57 -0.19
N GLU A 535 -6.23 22.50 -0.52
CA GLU A 535 -6.25 21.97 -1.88
C GLU A 535 -7.58 21.25 -2.11
N GLN A 536 -8.19 21.48 -3.27
CA GLN A 536 -9.37 20.74 -3.70
C GLN A 536 -9.18 20.30 -5.15
N ASN A 537 -9.51 19.04 -5.44
CA ASN A 537 -9.47 18.57 -6.80
C ASN A 537 -10.80 17.98 -7.27
N VAL A 538 -10.94 17.96 -8.59
CA VAL A 538 -11.94 17.15 -9.30
C VAL A 538 -11.19 16.37 -10.37
N GLN A 539 -11.30 15.05 -10.30
CA GLN A 539 -10.69 14.15 -11.27
C GLN A 539 -11.75 13.36 -12.01
N THR A 540 -11.54 13.20 -13.30
CA THR A 540 -12.31 12.32 -14.18
C THR A 540 -11.40 11.22 -14.68
N ASP A 541 -11.84 9.96 -14.55
CA ASP A 541 -11.14 8.77 -15.01
C ASP A 541 -12.00 7.98 -15.98
N LEU A 542 -11.43 7.61 -17.10
CA LEU A 542 -12.03 6.69 -18.06
C LEU A 542 -11.17 5.45 -18.18
N ASN A 543 -11.75 4.28 -17.94
CA ASN A 543 -11.09 2.99 -18.09
C ASN A 543 -11.85 2.14 -19.11
N VAL A 544 -11.11 1.55 -20.04
CA VAL A 544 -11.58 0.53 -20.99
C VAL A 544 -10.74 -0.71 -20.82
N GLU A 545 -11.39 -1.84 -20.61
CA GLU A 545 -10.75 -3.15 -20.54
C GLU A 545 -11.36 -4.08 -21.58
N TYR A 546 -10.48 -4.78 -22.29
CA TYR A 546 -10.85 -5.92 -23.12
C TYR A 546 -10.16 -7.17 -22.56
N LYS A 547 -10.90 -8.24 -22.36
CA LYS A 547 -10.38 -9.50 -21.84
C LYS A 547 -11.08 -10.70 -22.50
N ASN A 548 -10.27 -11.61 -23.01
CA ASN A 548 -10.73 -12.92 -23.44
C ASN A 548 -9.79 -14.00 -22.84
N SER A 549 -9.87 -15.25 -23.24
CA SER A 549 -9.06 -16.35 -22.68
C SER A 549 -7.54 -16.21 -22.89
N HIS A 550 -7.07 -15.40 -23.84
CA HIS A 550 -5.66 -15.32 -24.24
C HIS A 550 -5.10 -13.90 -24.29
N PHE A 551 -5.95 -12.89 -24.23
CA PHE A 551 -5.55 -11.52 -24.40
C PHE A 551 -6.30 -10.62 -23.40
N GLU A 552 -5.55 -9.80 -22.69
CA GLU A 552 -6.08 -8.73 -21.85
C GLU A 552 -5.44 -7.42 -22.27
N PHE A 553 -6.26 -6.39 -22.46
CA PHE A 553 -5.85 -5.03 -22.73
C PHE A 553 -6.57 -4.09 -21.78
N PHE A 554 -5.87 -3.11 -21.26
CA PHE A 554 -6.49 -1.99 -20.55
C PHE A 554 -5.95 -0.65 -21.02
N ALA A 555 -6.80 0.37 -21.00
CA ALA A 555 -6.45 1.76 -21.19
C ALA A 555 -7.15 2.60 -20.12
N ASN A 556 -6.37 3.37 -19.38
CA ASN A 556 -6.84 4.36 -18.42
C ASN A 556 -6.43 5.74 -18.91
N GLY A 557 -7.36 6.68 -18.96
CA GLY A 557 -7.09 8.10 -19.14
C GLY A 557 -7.61 8.87 -17.94
N PHE A 558 -6.87 9.88 -17.49
CA PHE A 558 -7.32 10.74 -16.40
C PHE A 558 -7.06 12.22 -16.66
N TYR A 559 -7.90 13.05 -16.09
CA TYR A 559 -7.73 14.50 -16.01
C TYR A 559 -8.09 14.97 -14.60
N ASN A 560 -7.16 15.63 -13.93
CA ASN A 560 -7.26 16.10 -12.56
C ASN A 560 -7.01 17.60 -12.50
N HIS A 561 -8.02 18.38 -12.14
CA HIS A 561 -7.90 19.81 -11.87
C HIS A 561 -7.80 20.03 -10.37
N ILE A 562 -6.78 20.75 -9.92
CA ILE A 562 -6.50 21.01 -8.50
C ILE A 562 -6.46 22.52 -8.26
N ASN A 563 -7.35 23.00 -7.42
CA ASN A 563 -7.32 24.36 -6.92
C ASN A 563 -6.35 24.46 -5.73
N ASN A 564 -5.60 25.56 -5.67
CA ASN A 564 -4.66 25.85 -4.58
C ASN A 564 -3.59 24.76 -4.36
N TYR A 565 -3.04 24.16 -5.42
CA TYR A 565 -1.96 23.17 -5.30
C TYR A 565 -0.76 23.75 -4.55
N ILE A 566 -0.36 23.12 -3.43
CA ILE A 566 0.73 23.56 -2.56
C ILE A 566 2.02 22.90 -3.02
N TYR A 567 3.09 23.66 -3.19
CA TYR A 567 4.42 23.15 -3.44
C TYR A 567 5.48 24.07 -2.85
N SER A 568 6.68 23.54 -2.62
CA SER A 568 7.83 24.29 -2.15
C SER A 568 8.59 24.87 -3.36
N ALA A 569 8.94 26.15 -3.32
CA ALA A 569 9.65 26.85 -4.40
C ALA A 569 10.79 27.69 -3.81
N PRO A 570 11.95 27.79 -4.50
CA PRO A 570 13.05 28.61 -4.03
C PRO A 570 12.66 30.10 -4.03
N SER A 571 12.97 30.79 -2.93
CA SER A 571 12.74 32.24 -2.80
C SER A 571 13.82 33.11 -3.43
N GLY A 572 14.98 32.51 -3.75
CA GLY A 572 16.19 33.24 -4.17
C GLY A 572 16.99 33.85 -3.01
N ILE A 573 16.63 33.56 -1.76
CA ILE A 573 17.32 34.00 -0.54
C ILE A 573 18.18 32.84 -0.01
N ILE A 574 19.29 33.16 0.67
CA ILE A 574 20.14 32.20 1.38
C ILE A 574 20.13 32.53 2.87
N ILE A 575 19.82 31.57 3.73
CA ILE A 575 19.88 31.65 5.19
C ILE A 575 20.74 30.49 5.70
N ALA A 576 21.66 30.74 6.61
CA ALA A 576 22.54 29.72 7.19
C ALA A 576 23.22 28.84 6.12
N GLN A 577 23.69 29.44 5.02
CA GLN A 577 24.30 28.79 3.85
C GLN A 577 23.39 27.81 3.07
N ASN A 578 22.08 27.82 3.34
CA ASN A 578 21.08 27.01 2.66
C ASN A 578 20.16 27.88 1.79
N ASP A 579 19.77 27.36 0.63
CA ASP A 579 18.73 27.97 -0.20
C ASP A 579 17.39 27.95 0.54
N VAL A 580 16.71 29.10 0.59
CA VAL A 580 15.39 29.23 1.22
C VAL A 580 14.29 28.81 0.27
N PHE A 581 13.40 27.94 0.73
CA PHE A 581 12.22 27.47 0.03
C PHE A 581 10.95 27.88 0.76
N ASP A 582 10.06 28.58 0.06
CA ASP A 582 8.76 29.01 0.55
C ASP A 582 7.67 28.02 0.10
N TYR A 583 6.68 27.80 0.97
CA TYR A 583 5.45 27.08 0.57
C TYR A 583 4.48 28.03 -0.11
N VAL A 584 4.17 27.74 -1.38
CA VAL A 584 3.33 28.57 -2.27
C VAL A 584 2.15 27.76 -2.82
N GLN A 585 1.10 28.46 -3.29
CA GLN A 585 -0.08 27.85 -3.89
C GLN A 585 -0.34 28.39 -5.30
N ASN A 586 -0.70 27.49 -6.21
CA ASN A 586 -1.19 27.80 -7.56
C ASN A 586 -2.23 26.77 -7.98
N ASP A 587 -3.18 27.17 -8.83
CA ASP A 587 -4.03 26.18 -9.48
C ASP A 587 -3.20 25.36 -10.47
N ALA A 588 -3.52 24.07 -10.54
CA ALA A 588 -2.78 23.10 -11.32
C ALA A 588 -3.70 22.10 -12.02
N LYS A 589 -3.15 21.46 -13.04
CA LYS A 589 -3.78 20.34 -13.73
C LYS A 589 -2.78 19.22 -13.92
N LEU A 590 -3.21 17.99 -13.68
CA LEU A 590 -2.46 16.79 -14.02
C LEU A 590 -3.32 15.94 -14.97
N TYR A 591 -2.70 15.44 -16.03
CA TYR A 591 -3.37 14.59 -17.00
C TYR A 591 -2.40 13.56 -17.57
N GLY A 592 -2.94 12.44 -17.99
CA GLY A 592 -2.12 11.34 -18.52
C GLY A 592 -2.91 10.07 -18.68
N GLY A 593 -2.21 8.97 -18.71
CA GLY A 593 -2.83 7.66 -18.81
C GLY A 593 -1.87 6.49 -18.67
N GLU A 594 -2.44 5.33 -18.47
CA GLU A 594 -1.77 4.04 -18.45
C GLU A 594 -2.41 3.12 -19.49
N PHE A 595 -1.56 2.38 -20.21
CA PHE A 595 -1.97 1.36 -21.16
C PHE A 595 -1.26 0.06 -20.83
N GLY A 596 -1.94 -1.06 -20.95
CA GLY A 596 -1.29 -2.36 -20.74
C GLY A 596 -1.89 -3.46 -21.58
N ILE A 597 -1.04 -4.41 -21.92
CA ILE A 597 -1.36 -5.61 -22.68
C ILE A 597 -0.79 -6.80 -21.93
N HIS A 598 -1.59 -7.85 -21.79
CA HIS A 598 -1.15 -9.15 -21.36
C HIS A 598 -1.62 -10.20 -22.35
N PHE A 599 -0.71 -10.97 -22.91
CA PHE A 599 -0.97 -11.93 -23.97
C PHE A 599 -0.41 -13.31 -23.64
N HIS A 600 -1.23 -14.34 -23.85
CA HIS A 600 -0.88 -15.75 -23.78
C HIS A 600 -1.11 -16.39 -25.15
N PRO A 601 -0.08 -16.73 -25.91
CA PRO A 601 -0.25 -17.40 -27.20
C PRO A 601 -0.73 -18.85 -27.01
N HIS A 602 -1.92 -19.17 -27.46
CA HIS A 602 -2.42 -20.56 -27.49
C HIS A 602 -1.78 -21.34 -28.64
N PRO A 603 -1.31 -22.59 -28.47
CA PRO A 603 -1.41 -23.45 -27.28
C PRO A 603 -0.24 -23.34 -26.27
N ILE A 604 0.50 -22.24 -26.29
CA ILE A 604 1.70 -22.02 -25.46
C ILE A 604 1.28 -21.23 -24.20
N ASP A 605 0.29 -21.73 -23.45
CA ASP A 605 -0.31 -21.02 -22.31
C ASP A 605 0.68 -20.76 -21.13
N TRP A 606 1.84 -21.42 -21.17
CA TRP A 606 2.94 -21.20 -20.23
C TRP A 606 3.79 -19.96 -20.55
N LEU A 607 3.59 -19.31 -21.70
CA LEU A 607 4.33 -18.13 -22.13
C LEU A 607 3.46 -16.89 -21.99
N HIS A 608 3.94 -15.89 -21.29
CA HIS A 608 3.25 -14.63 -21.03
C HIS A 608 4.04 -13.46 -21.57
N PHE A 609 3.38 -12.57 -22.29
CA PHE A 609 3.90 -11.26 -22.70
C PHE A 609 3.11 -10.18 -21.99
N GLU A 610 3.81 -9.33 -21.27
CA GLU A 610 3.23 -8.18 -20.63
C GLU A 610 3.94 -6.90 -21.10
N SER A 611 3.16 -5.89 -21.46
CA SER A 611 3.68 -4.58 -21.83
C SER A 611 2.80 -3.52 -21.23
N SER A 612 3.40 -2.52 -20.57
CA SER A 612 2.67 -1.39 -20.00
C SER A 612 3.40 -0.08 -20.24
N PHE A 613 2.64 0.94 -20.59
CA PHE A 613 3.13 2.30 -20.77
C PHE A 613 2.39 3.25 -19.84
N GLU A 614 3.12 4.19 -19.24
CA GLU A 614 2.57 5.22 -18.39
C GLU A 614 3.08 6.61 -18.76
N THR A 615 2.19 7.60 -18.64
CA THR A 615 2.50 9.01 -18.88
C THR A 615 1.70 9.91 -17.96
N VAL A 616 2.35 10.94 -17.44
CA VAL A 616 1.71 12.02 -16.70
C VAL A 616 2.35 13.36 -17.02
N THR A 617 1.55 14.39 -17.11
CA THR A 617 1.98 15.78 -17.25
C THR A 617 1.29 16.61 -16.18
N GLY A 618 2.05 17.38 -15.41
CA GLY A 618 1.58 18.34 -14.43
C GLY A 618 1.92 19.77 -14.85
N GLN A 619 0.96 20.67 -14.81
CA GLN A 619 1.14 22.07 -15.19
C GLN A 619 0.39 22.98 -14.22
N LYS A 620 0.99 24.12 -13.92
CA LYS A 620 0.33 25.27 -13.29
C LYS A 620 -0.64 25.95 -14.27
N GLN A 621 -1.52 26.81 -13.76
CA GLN A 621 -2.49 27.53 -14.60
C GLN A 621 -1.81 28.42 -15.67
N ASN A 622 -0.66 28.99 -15.37
CA ASN A 622 0.14 29.80 -16.31
C ASN A 622 0.86 28.99 -17.40
N GLY A 623 0.75 27.65 -17.37
CA GLY A 623 1.37 26.75 -18.33
C GLY A 623 2.72 26.19 -17.93
N ASP A 624 3.39 26.72 -16.89
CA ASP A 624 4.63 26.15 -16.36
C ASP A 624 4.42 24.75 -15.83
N TYR A 625 5.44 23.90 -15.93
CA TYR A 625 5.38 22.55 -15.39
C TYR A 625 5.50 22.53 -13.87
N LEU A 626 4.81 21.56 -13.26
CA LEU A 626 4.95 21.26 -11.84
C LEU A 626 6.28 20.51 -11.58
N PRO A 627 6.89 20.71 -10.41
CA PRO A 627 8.05 19.93 -10.00
C PRO A 627 7.68 18.49 -9.63
N LEU A 628 8.69 17.60 -9.61
CA LEU A 628 8.62 16.21 -9.18
C LEU A 628 7.59 15.36 -9.95
N ILE A 629 7.39 15.68 -11.22
CA ILE A 629 6.55 14.87 -12.12
C ILE A 629 7.41 13.73 -12.73
N PRO A 630 7.03 12.45 -12.57
CA PRO A 630 7.82 11.34 -13.08
C PRO A 630 7.96 11.37 -14.61
N ALA A 631 9.05 10.80 -15.10
CA ALA A 631 9.24 10.56 -16.53
C ALA A 631 8.25 9.49 -17.04
N ASN A 632 7.90 9.55 -18.32
CA ASN A 632 7.15 8.49 -18.97
C ASN A 632 7.95 7.18 -18.91
N LYS A 633 7.25 6.06 -18.80
CA LYS A 633 7.89 4.75 -18.66
C LYS A 633 7.18 3.70 -19.51
N TRP A 634 7.95 2.79 -20.07
CA TRP A 634 7.48 1.64 -20.83
C TRP A 634 8.14 0.36 -20.33
N ASP A 635 7.36 -0.47 -19.68
CA ASP A 635 7.81 -1.76 -19.15
C ASP A 635 7.34 -2.90 -20.04
N ASN A 636 8.27 -3.81 -20.39
CA ASN A 636 8.00 -4.99 -21.18
C ASN A 636 8.54 -6.22 -20.45
N SER A 637 7.74 -7.26 -20.37
CA SER A 637 8.09 -8.49 -19.67
C SER A 637 7.70 -9.72 -20.48
N ILE A 638 8.60 -10.68 -20.49
CA ILE A 638 8.34 -12.04 -20.99
C ILE A 638 8.53 -12.97 -19.82
N ARG A 639 7.50 -13.76 -19.51
CA ARG A 639 7.53 -14.77 -18.46
C ARG A 639 7.22 -16.14 -19.06
N ALA A 640 8.06 -17.12 -18.76
CA ALA A 640 7.83 -18.52 -19.08
C ALA A 640 7.62 -19.32 -17.79
N GLU A 641 6.58 -20.14 -17.76
CA GLU A 641 6.26 -21.03 -16.64
C GLU A 641 6.55 -22.48 -17.03
N PHE A 642 7.11 -23.25 -16.11
CA PHE A 642 7.50 -24.63 -16.40
C PHE A 642 7.48 -25.53 -15.17
N TYR A 643 7.43 -26.83 -15.43
CA TYR A 643 7.52 -27.88 -14.43
C TYR A 643 8.69 -28.79 -14.76
N VAL A 644 9.47 -29.18 -13.75
CA VAL A 644 10.51 -30.18 -13.93
C VAL A 644 10.18 -31.40 -13.09
N LYS A 645 9.49 -32.36 -13.70
CA LYS A 645 9.05 -33.61 -13.04
C LYS A 645 8.32 -33.30 -11.72
N LYS A 646 8.67 -34.06 -10.63
CA LYS A 646 8.05 -33.90 -9.30
C LYS A 646 8.83 -32.95 -8.38
N TRP A 647 10.04 -32.54 -8.74
CA TRP A 647 10.92 -31.80 -7.86
C TRP A 647 10.84 -30.27 -7.99
N LEU A 648 10.46 -29.72 -9.15
CA LEU A 648 10.25 -28.29 -9.33
C LEU A 648 8.82 -28.03 -9.83
N LYS A 649 8.03 -27.38 -9.00
CA LYS A 649 6.66 -26.95 -9.29
C LYS A 649 6.63 -25.43 -9.39
N GLU A 650 5.69 -24.90 -10.19
CA GLU A 650 5.55 -23.46 -10.42
C GLU A 650 6.90 -22.78 -10.77
N GLY A 651 7.74 -23.48 -11.54
CA GLY A 651 8.98 -22.92 -12.06
C GLY A 651 8.67 -21.77 -13.00
N PHE A 652 9.44 -20.69 -12.92
CA PHE A 652 9.29 -19.55 -13.83
C PHE A 652 10.66 -18.95 -14.19
N THR A 653 10.71 -18.31 -15.35
CA THR A 653 11.75 -17.35 -15.70
C THR A 653 11.10 -16.09 -16.26
N THR A 654 11.64 -14.93 -15.93
CA THR A 654 11.10 -13.64 -16.38
C THR A 654 12.24 -12.76 -16.89
N LEU A 655 12.09 -12.24 -18.10
CA LEU A 655 12.91 -11.17 -18.65
C LEU A 655 12.09 -9.89 -18.65
N ASN A 656 12.56 -8.84 -17.99
CA ASN A 656 11.93 -7.52 -17.98
C ASN A 656 12.88 -6.47 -18.57
N ILE A 657 12.36 -5.64 -19.46
CA ILE A 657 13.04 -4.49 -20.06
C ILE A 657 12.21 -3.26 -19.74
N SER A 658 12.75 -2.40 -18.86
CA SER A 658 12.14 -1.15 -18.43
C SER A 658 12.81 0.03 -19.13
N ASN A 659 12.06 0.77 -19.94
CA ASN A 659 12.52 1.97 -20.62
C ASN A 659 11.89 3.22 -19.98
N THR A 660 12.70 4.02 -19.31
CA THR A 660 12.34 5.35 -18.83
C THR A 660 12.77 6.39 -19.85
N PHE A 661 11.83 7.24 -20.27
CA PHE A 661 12.11 8.27 -21.27
C PHE A 661 12.75 9.52 -20.64
N ASN A 662 13.26 10.43 -21.50
CA ASN A 662 13.74 11.73 -21.02
C ASN A 662 12.62 12.49 -20.32
N GLN A 663 12.95 13.14 -19.19
CA GLN A 663 12.06 14.10 -18.55
C GLN A 663 12.54 15.53 -18.81
N ASN A 664 11.83 16.20 -19.73
CA ASN A 664 12.12 17.59 -20.13
C ASN A 664 11.00 18.56 -19.72
N LYS A 665 9.89 18.02 -19.14
CA LYS A 665 8.77 18.81 -18.63
C LYS A 665 8.94 19.01 -17.13
N VAL A 666 9.89 19.87 -16.77
CA VAL A 666 10.36 20.05 -15.39
C VAL A 666 9.93 21.38 -14.80
N GLY A 667 9.80 21.48 -13.48
CA GLY A 667 9.58 22.74 -12.77
C GLY A 667 10.72 23.73 -12.99
N GLY A 668 10.48 25.02 -12.83
CA GLY A 668 11.44 26.06 -13.18
C GLY A 668 12.78 26.05 -12.42
N PHE A 669 12.87 25.26 -11.35
CA PHE A 669 14.09 25.05 -10.56
C PHE A 669 14.66 23.63 -10.66
N GLU A 670 14.08 22.80 -11.52
CA GLU A 670 14.56 21.44 -11.76
C GLU A 670 15.39 21.36 -13.04
N THR A 671 16.28 20.39 -13.11
CA THR A 671 17.02 20.07 -14.33
C THR A 671 16.35 18.91 -15.08
N ASN A 672 16.54 18.87 -16.41
CA ASN A 672 16.12 17.75 -17.24
C ASN A 672 16.79 16.44 -16.77
N SER A 673 16.17 15.31 -17.12
CA SER A 673 16.76 13.99 -16.86
C SER A 673 16.81 13.18 -18.15
N ASN A 674 17.95 12.53 -18.38
CA ASN A 674 18.12 11.62 -19.50
C ASN A 674 17.36 10.31 -19.28
N GLY A 675 16.82 9.78 -20.34
CA GLY A 675 16.19 8.44 -20.34
C GLY A 675 17.23 7.32 -20.20
N TYR A 676 16.76 6.17 -19.78
CA TYR A 676 17.58 4.98 -19.60
C TYR A 676 16.77 3.69 -19.77
N VAL A 677 17.50 2.61 -20.06
CA VAL A 677 16.91 1.25 -20.17
C VAL A 677 17.56 0.35 -19.14
N LEU A 678 16.74 -0.36 -18.39
CA LEU A 678 17.16 -1.37 -17.42
C LEU A 678 16.72 -2.75 -17.91
N VAL A 679 17.59 -3.74 -17.76
CA VAL A 679 17.32 -5.13 -18.10
C VAL A 679 17.40 -5.97 -16.83
N ASN A 680 16.31 -6.66 -16.52
CA ASN A 680 16.17 -7.48 -15.32
C ASN A 680 15.83 -8.93 -15.73
N LEU A 681 16.35 -9.90 -14.98
CA LEU A 681 16.09 -11.32 -15.20
C LEU A 681 15.77 -11.99 -13.88
N GLY A 682 14.72 -12.79 -13.84
CA GLY A 682 14.34 -13.58 -12.68
C GLY A 682 14.18 -15.06 -13.04
N ILE A 683 14.54 -15.93 -12.11
CA ILE A 683 14.22 -17.36 -12.16
C ILE A 683 13.85 -17.84 -10.76
N GLY A 684 12.84 -18.69 -10.66
CA GLY A 684 12.41 -19.23 -9.37
C GLY A 684 11.43 -20.37 -9.50
N GLY A 685 10.94 -20.85 -8.35
CA GLY A 685 9.94 -21.90 -8.29
C GLY A 685 9.89 -22.58 -6.91
N ASN A 686 8.98 -23.55 -6.80
CA ASN A 686 8.81 -24.36 -5.58
C ASN A 686 9.52 -25.69 -5.75
N VAL A 687 10.54 -25.94 -4.94
CA VAL A 687 11.32 -27.20 -4.95
C VAL A 687 10.74 -28.13 -3.92
N GLN A 688 10.50 -29.37 -4.33
CA GLN A 688 10.13 -30.48 -3.46
C GLN A 688 11.29 -31.45 -3.36
N PHE A 689 11.91 -31.54 -2.20
CA PHE A 689 12.99 -32.47 -1.91
C PHE A 689 12.58 -33.41 -0.78
N GLY A 690 12.17 -34.62 -1.12
CA GLY A 690 11.62 -35.58 -0.16
C GLY A 690 10.34 -35.02 0.49
N LYS A 691 10.36 -34.86 1.81
CA LYS A 691 9.27 -34.26 2.59
C LYS A 691 9.39 -32.74 2.73
N THR A 692 10.53 -32.15 2.38
CA THR A 692 10.77 -30.71 2.53
C THR A 692 10.41 -29.98 1.25
N ALA A 693 9.61 -28.91 1.40
CA ALA A 693 9.28 -27.98 0.32
C ALA A 693 9.84 -26.60 0.64
N PHE A 694 10.45 -25.97 -0.34
CA PHE A 694 10.90 -24.59 -0.23
C PHE A 694 10.74 -23.87 -1.58
N SER A 695 10.51 -22.58 -1.52
CA SER A 695 10.57 -21.74 -2.72
C SER A 695 11.93 -21.06 -2.80
N PHE A 696 12.41 -20.88 -4.02
CA PHE A 696 13.59 -20.05 -4.29
C PHE A 696 13.30 -19.04 -5.39
N ASN A 697 14.01 -17.95 -5.37
CA ASN A 697 14.07 -16.98 -6.45
C ASN A 697 15.47 -16.37 -6.55
N LEU A 698 15.96 -16.26 -7.77
CA LEU A 698 17.22 -15.60 -8.11
C LEU A 698 16.89 -14.51 -9.11
N ASN A 699 17.17 -13.26 -8.75
CA ASN A 699 16.88 -12.10 -9.57
C ASN A 699 18.16 -11.30 -9.83
N GLY A 700 18.31 -10.82 -11.04
CA GLY A 700 19.36 -9.87 -11.41
C GLY A 700 18.73 -8.59 -11.92
N ASN A 701 18.96 -7.47 -11.25
CA ASN A 701 18.44 -6.16 -11.63
C ASN A 701 19.56 -5.28 -12.20
N ASN A 702 19.22 -4.44 -13.18
CA ASN A 702 20.18 -3.65 -13.92
C ASN A 702 21.37 -4.50 -14.42
N LEU A 703 21.07 -5.63 -15.06
CA LEU A 703 22.10 -6.60 -15.50
C LEU A 703 23.12 -6.03 -16.46
N THR A 704 22.72 -5.04 -17.26
CA THR A 704 23.59 -4.31 -18.19
C THR A 704 24.52 -3.34 -17.46
N ASN A 705 24.37 -3.18 -16.14
CA ASN A 705 25.10 -2.24 -15.30
C ASN A 705 25.00 -0.80 -15.86
N LYS A 706 23.79 -0.39 -16.27
CA LYS A 706 23.54 0.95 -16.81
C LYS A 706 23.73 2.00 -15.72
N ASN A 707 24.53 3.02 -16.01
CA ASN A 707 24.63 4.22 -15.19
C ASN A 707 23.44 5.12 -15.48
N TYR A 708 22.68 5.51 -14.45
CA TYR A 708 21.51 6.38 -14.59
C TYR A 708 21.21 7.14 -13.30
N ILE A 709 20.54 8.28 -13.45
CA ILE A 709 19.97 9.06 -12.35
C ILE A 709 18.47 9.18 -12.61
N ALA A 710 17.66 8.62 -11.72
CA ALA A 710 16.21 8.73 -11.82
C ALA A 710 15.75 10.17 -11.58
N HIS A 711 14.76 10.65 -12.33
CA HIS A 711 14.28 12.04 -12.23
C HIS A 711 13.84 12.40 -10.80
N LEU A 712 13.18 11.47 -10.10
CA LEU A 712 12.69 11.66 -8.74
C LEU A 712 13.70 11.26 -7.66
N SER A 713 14.97 10.99 -8.00
CA SER A 713 16.03 10.81 -7.01
C SER A 713 16.39 12.16 -6.37
N ARG A 714 16.38 12.21 -5.05
CA ARG A 714 16.79 13.41 -4.30
C ARG A 714 18.30 13.65 -4.41
N LEU A 715 19.08 12.59 -4.70
CA LEU A 715 20.53 12.66 -4.94
C LEU A 715 20.87 13.13 -6.35
N LYS A 716 19.87 13.50 -7.17
CA LYS A 716 20.07 14.01 -8.53
C LYS A 716 20.79 15.36 -8.55
N THR A 717 20.49 16.24 -7.61
CA THR A 717 21.15 17.57 -7.50
C THR A 717 22.65 17.44 -7.30
N ASP A 718 23.06 16.38 -6.59
CA ASP A 718 24.45 16.08 -6.30
C ASP A 718 25.13 15.24 -7.40
N GLY A 719 24.40 14.93 -8.49
CA GLY A 719 24.88 14.12 -9.60
C GLY A 719 25.14 12.65 -9.25
N ILE A 720 24.57 12.13 -8.14
CA ILE A 720 24.82 10.79 -7.65
C ILE A 720 23.93 9.77 -8.39
N PRO A 721 24.54 8.76 -9.05
CA PRO A 721 23.79 7.72 -9.74
C PRO A 721 23.01 6.81 -8.80
N ASN A 722 21.93 6.24 -9.32
CA ASN A 722 21.20 5.16 -8.69
C ASN A 722 22.04 3.86 -8.64
N MET A 723 21.58 2.89 -7.87
CA MET A 723 22.21 1.59 -7.67
C MET A 723 22.59 0.92 -9.00
N GLY A 724 23.82 0.43 -9.11
CA GLY A 724 24.29 -0.41 -10.20
C GLY A 724 23.67 -1.82 -10.16
N ARG A 725 24.24 -2.75 -10.93
CA ARG A 725 23.76 -4.13 -10.98
C ARG A 725 23.71 -4.75 -9.60
N THR A 726 22.59 -5.46 -9.31
CA THR A 726 22.42 -6.26 -8.11
C THR A 726 21.89 -7.64 -8.45
N ILE A 727 22.35 -8.66 -7.71
CA ILE A 727 21.81 -10.03 -7.73
C ILE A 727 21.20 -10.29 -6.36
N ILE A 728 19.99 -10.82 -6.36
CA ILE A 728 19.21 -11.10 -5.15
C ILE A 728 18.85 -12.58 -5.16
N LEU A 729 19.27 -13.31 -4.13
CA LEU A 729 18.87 -14.69 -3.88
C LEU A 729 17.90 -14.74 -2.72
N GLY A 730 16.71 -15.28 -2.96
CA GLY A 730 15.70 -15.52 -1.93
C GLY A 730 15.41 -17.01 -1.78
N ILE A 731 15.28 -17.48 -0.55
CA ILE A 731 14.84 -18.85 -0.21
C ILE A 731 13.78 -18.72 0.89
N ASN A 732 12.68 -19.47 0.76
CA ASN A 732 11.63 -19.50 1.77
C ASN A 732 11.20 -20.95 2.03
N PHE A 733 11.26 -21.38 3.29
CA PHE A 733 10.81 -22.66 3.78
C PHE A 733 9.45 -22.53 4.44
N ASN A 734 8.53 -23.42 4.09
CA ASN A 734 7.21 -23.51 4.73
C ASN A 734 7.13 -24.83 5.50
N ILE A 735 6.66 -24.76 6.74
CA ILE A 735 6.58 -25.87 7.72
C ILE A 735 5.11 -26.13 8.07
#